data_c3373a5afe5ed267b03c34a4c1a53a22
#
_entry.id   c3373a5afe5ed267b03c34a4c1a53a22
#
_cell.length_a   1.000
_cell.length_b   1.000
_cell.length_c   1.000
_cell.angle_alpha   90.00
_cell.angle_beta   90.00
_cell.angle_gamma   90.00
#
_symmetry.space_group_name_H-M   'P 1'
#
loop_
_entity.id
_entity.type
_entity.pdbx_description
1 polymer ?
#
loop_
_entity_poly.entity_id
_entity_poly.type
_entity_poly.pdbx_seq_one_letter_code
_entity_poly.pdbx_strand_id
1 'polypeptide(L)'
;MSIVMRILLLTACAFFTASIEARHVVNFNSGWEFSPDGWEGVPRKLSIPHDFQMEMPWKKEAGGNRGFKPMGAAWYRNSFVTDSAWGDERVFLDFEGIMCIGDVWINGEKVASTEYGYLGFEVDVTKKIKPAGGTNTVEVWASTGDQWGSRWYTGGGLYRPVRIKTRPVRSIARHGIFVSTPDVSAVSATVRVQLELDGFRFDKSFWGTSNSANNVALTSRVEAVAIVFGPDGRRISEVRGDVPMMDYRKRTEFALSDMVVQNPELWDINSPKLHMVEVQLVKDGTVIDSDRLRFGIRKIEFSPEFGFRLNGRKVFLKSMSNHSDYGAVGVAQFDRAIERTLRQMRSFGFNAVRCSHNPYSESFYRLADELGLLVVDEFVDKWPEGTYLWSGRKPFLSMWPELMTEWIRRDRNHPCVILWSLGNELQQSERFSGYDTGDWGVTTYRMMDIFAKRLDPTRKTTVGLFPTRAGAIYLKDPRYRKKPLLPPELATVMDVASFNYRYEDYPDYLASNPNMILFQSEASTSKWLEPYFAMDRARTVGVSWWGAIEYWGESNRWPKKGWNYSFFSHSLEPRPQAYLIKSGLLPEEPLTRIGVVEDSGERLVWNDIHSGQYLLSESWNPGGKEARDVFVFSNAEEVELLLNGCSLGKKKTRFNVAKWDGVAYIPGRLEAKGSNGSAHFVETTGDAVGLEIVEESPGEWRADGEDLKYLRVYATDAQGRRVPNVSNVLRVSVEGSASVLALDNGDHFTDDMFCVSEKRMHKGFALVILRAGLEAGDVRVTLSADGIAQSIAVLTSK
;
A
#
# COMPACT_ATOMS: atom_id res chain seq x y z
N MET A 1 -29.36 -54.28 -51.28
CA MET A 1 -27.89 -54.10 -51.14
C MET A 1 -27.64 -53.22 -49.95
N SER A 2 -27.25 -53.86 -48.86
CA SER A 2 -27.13 -53.24 -47.52
C SER A 2 -25.76 -52.66 -47.36
N ILE A 3 -25.68 -51.40 -46.94
CA ILE A 3 -24.47 -50.78 -46.46
C ILE A 3 -24.57 -50.68 -44.92
N VAL A 4 -23.76 -51.50 -44.26
CA VAL A 4 -23.63 -51.49 -42.81
C VAL A 4 -22.66 -50.37 -42.44
N MET A 5 -23.16 -49.35 -41.77
CA MET A 5 -22.38 -48.27 -41.20
C MET A 5 -21.94 -48.64 -39.78
N ARG A 6 -20.65 -48.93 -39.59
CA ARG A 6 -20.06 -49.13 -38.28
C ARG A 6 -19.92 -47.79 -37.57
N ILE A 7 -20.66 -47.60 -36.49
CA ILE A 7 -20.45 -46.50 -35.56
C ILE A 7 -19.37 -46.96 -34.56
N LEU A 8 -18.19 -46.33 -34.60
CA LEU A 8 -17.20 -46.40 -33.54
C LEU A 8 -17.63 -45.41 -32.44
N LEU A 9 -18.13 -45.92 -31.32
CA LEU A 9 -18.24 -45.20 -30.07
C LEU A 9 -16.81 -45.04 -29.49
N LEU A 10 -16.23 -43.84 -29.65
CA LEU A 10 -15.11 -43.40 -28.80
C LEU A 10 -15.69 -42.91 -27.45
N THR A 11 -15.68 -43.81 -26.46
CA THR A 11 -15.87 -43.44 -25.06
C THR A 11 -14.64 -42.66 -24.61
N ALA A 12 -14.70 -41.34 -24.67
CA ALA A 12 -13.77 -40.48 -23.93
C ALA A 12 -14.10 -40.60 -22.44
N CYS A 13 -13.34 -41.43 -21.74
CA CYS A 13 -13.30 -41.37 -20.29
C CYS A 13 -12.66 -40.03 -19.89
N ALA A 14 -13.51 -39.03 -19.70
CA ALA A 14 -13.11 -37.85 -18.95
C ALA A 14 -12.91 -38.30 -17.48
N PHE A 15 -11.66 -38.59 -17.09
CA PHE A 15 -11.30 -38.63 -15.72
C PHE A 15 -11.48 -37.22 -15.14
N PHE A 16 -12.66 -36.95 -14.61
CA PHE A 16 -12.82 -35.93 -13.58
C PHE A 16 -12.05 -36.44 -12.36
N THR A 17 -10.77 -36.11 -12.28
CA THR A 17 -10.09 -36.09 -10.98
C THR A 17 -10.77 -34.97 -10.22
N ALA A 18 -11.69 -35.30 -9.32
CA ALA A 18 -12.07 -34.40 -8.25
C ALA A 18 -10.75 -33.94 -7.61
N SER A 19 -10.36 -32.70 -7.83
CA SER A 19 -9.28 -32.09 -7.08
C SER A 19 -9.76 -32.10 -5.64
N ILE A 20 -9.20 -32.99 -4.82
CA ILE A 20 -9.32 -32.86 -3.37
C ILE A 20 -8.65 -31.49 -3.08
N GLU A 21 -9.44 -30.49 -2.70
CA GLU A 21 -8.88 -29.26 -2.15
C GLU A 21 -8.19 -29.67 -0.85
N ALA A 22 -6.87 -29.84 -0.95
CA ALA A 22 -6.03 -30.27 0.18
C ALA A 22 -5.86 -29.15 1.23
N ARG A 23 -6.50 -27.99 1.01
CA ARG A 23 -6.46 -26.83 1.91
C ARG A 23 -7.80 -26.10 1.87
N HIS A 24 -8.32 -25.78 3.04
CA HIS A 24 -9.49 -24.93 3.16
C HIS A 24 -9.03 -23.53 3.62
N VAL A 25 -9.60 -22.49 3.02
CA VAL A 25 -9.44 -21.10 3.45
C VAL A 25 -10.81 -20.51 3.66
N VAL A 26 -11.14 -20.21 4.90
CA VAL A 26 -12.44 -19.63 5.28
C VAL A 26 -12.22 -18.17 5.62
N ASN A 27 -12.95 -17.26 4.95
CA ASN A 27 -13.00 -15.85 5.32
C ASN A 27 -13.66 -15.73 6.70
N PHE A 28 -12.99 -15.09 7.65
CA PHE A 28 -13.47 -14.92 9.01
C PHE A 28 -13.69 -13.44 9.38
N ASN A 29 -13.98 -12.59 8.37
CA ASN A 29 -14.09 -11.14 8.54
C ASN A 29 -15.46 -10.68 9.05
N SER A 30 -16.52 -11.45 8.82
CA SER A 30 -17.91 -11.07 9.20
C SER A 30 -18.29 -11.60 10.56
N GLY A 31 -19.24 -10.92 11.22
CA GLY A 31 -19.89 -11.41 12.44
C GLY A 31 -19.13 -11.17 13.74
N TRP A 32 -18.12 -10.32 13.75
CA TRP A 32 -17.41 -9.95 14.98
C TRP A 32 -18.27 -9.12 15.92
N GLU A 33 -18.23 -9.45 17.19
CA GLU A 33 -18.69 -8.61 18.29
C GLU A 33 -17.51 -7.70 18.71
N PHE A 34 -17.78 -6.42 18.87
CA PHE A 34 -16.78 -5.41 19.22
C PHE A 34 -17.19 -4.69 20.49
N SER A 35 -16.23 -4.46 21.39
CA SER A 35 -16.42 -3.67 22.60
C SER A 35 -15.15 -2.85 22.91
N PRO A 36 -15.25 -1.52 23.01
CA PRO A 36 -14.12 -0.67 23.40
C PRO A 36 -13.82 -0.77 24.92
N ASP A 37 -14.80 -1.13 25.75
CA ASP A 37 -14.72 -1.09 27.21
C ASP A 37 -14.63 -2.50 27.84
N GLY A 38 -14.29 -3.50 27.05
CA GLY A 38 -14.36 -4.90 27.47
C GLY A 38 -15.81 -5.42 27.43
N TRP A 39 -16.03 -6.63 27.97
CA TRP A 39 -17.32 -7.32 27.84
C TRP A 39 -18.38 -6.87 28.89
N GLU A 40 -18.08 -5.88 29.71
CA GLU A 40 -19.04 -5.31 30.68
C GLU A 40 -20.09 -4.41 29.99
N GLY A 41 -19.77 -3.85 28.83
CA GLY A 41 -20.67 -3.07 27.98
C GLY A 41 -21.53 -3.91 27.05
N VAL A 42 -22.40 -3.26 26.26
CA VAL A 42 -23.17 -3.91 25.20
C VAL A 42 -22.31 -3.97 23.93
N PRO A 43 -21.84 -5.17 23.53
CA PRO A 43 -21.05 -5.30 22.30
C PRO A 43 -21.94 -5.05 21.08
N ARG A 44 -21.35 -4.48 20.01
CA ARG A 44 -21.99 -4.33 18.72
C ARG A 44 -21.40 -5.26 17.69
N LYS A 45 -22.21 -5.69 16.74
CA LYS A 45 -21.74 -6.49 15.60
C LYS A 45 -21.11 -5.61 14.54
N LEU A 46 -19.98 -6.09 13.98
CA LEU A 46 -19.32 -5.48 12.84
C LEU A 46 -18.62 -6.54 12.00
N SER A 47 -18.14 -6.12 10.84
CA SER A 47 -17.20 -6.87 10.04
C SER A 47 -15.88 -6.12 10.00
N ILE A 48 -14.77 -6.85 9.92
CA ILE A 48 -13.44 -6.28 9.69
C ILE A 48 -13.17 -6.19 8.17
N PRO A 49 -12.19 -5.38 7.70
CA PRO A 49 -11.26 -4.58 8.47
C PRO A 49 -11.92 -3.45 9.27
N HIS A 50 -11.35 -3.15 10.44
CA HIS A 50 -11.90 -2.14 11.34
C HIS A 50 -10.78 -1.40 12.08
N ASP A 51 -10.84 -0.06 12.05
CA ASP A 51 -9.98 0.85 12.80
C ASP A 51 -10.80 1.57 13.86
N PHE A 52 -10.76 1.06 15.09
CA PHE A 52 -11.59 1.62 16.18
C PHE A 52 -11.22 3.05 16.57
N GLN A 53 -10.00 3.49 16.28
CA GLN A 53 -9.59 4.85 16.64
C GLN A 53 -10.29 5.90 15.76
N MET A 54 -10.70 5.55 14.53
CA MET A 54 -11.48 6.49 13.70
C MET A 54 -12.85 6.82 14.29
N GLU A 55 -13.38 5.96 15.14
CA GLU A 55 -14.64 6.17 15.86
C GLU A 55 -14.47 6.98 17.17
N MET A 56 -13.21 7.23 17.59
CA MET A 56 -12.94 8.02 18.79
C MET A 56 -12.91 9.52 18.46
N PRO A 57 -13.37 10.38 19.37
CA PRO A 57 -13.31 11.83 19.17
C PRO A 57 -11.87 12.33 19.12
N TRP A 58 -11.65 13.40 18.37
CA TRP A 58 -10.38 14.11 18.37
C TRP A 58 -10.12 14.79 19.70
N LYS A 59 -8.89 14.71 20.23
CA LYS A 59 -8.49 15.34 21.48
C LYS A 59 -7.14 16.02 21.36
N LYS A 60 -7.10 17.33 21.64
CA LYS A 60 -5.86 18.12 21.58
C LYS A 60 -4.72 17.52 22.40
N GLU A 61 -5.06 16.95 23.57
CA GLU A 61 -4.13 16.37 24.53
C GLU A 61 -3.50 15.07 24.02
N ALA A 62 -4.09 14.42 23.02
CA ALA A 62 -3.55 13.20 22.41
C ALA A 62 -2.29 13.43 21.56
N GLY A 63 -1.99 14.71 21.25
CA GLY A 63 -0.79 15.11 20.52
C GLY A 63 -0.87 14.94 19.00
N GLY A 64 -0.10 15.78 18.29
CA GLY A 64 -0.14 15.85 16.83
C GLY A 64 0.54 14.69 16.10
N ASN A 65 1.47 13.98 16.73
CA ASN A 65 2.20 12.89 16.09
C ASN A 65 1.25 11.85 15.51
N ARG A 66 0.19 11.48 16.22
CA ARG A 66 -0.84 10.53 15.80
C ARG A 66 -2.13 11.19 15.34
N GLY A 67 -2.07 12.43 14.89
CA GLY A 67 -3.22 13.17 14.40
C GLY A 67 -4.27 13.47 15.46
N PHE A 68 -3.89 13.61 16.75
CA PHE A 68 -4.78 13.91 17.86
C PHE A 68 -5.86 12.84 18.13
N LYS A 69 -5.67 11.61 17.67
CA LYS A 69 -6.51 10.46 18.07
C LYS A 69 -6.01 9.89 19.40
N PRO A 70 -6.91 9.70 20.40
CA PRO A 70 -6.55 9.10 21.68
C PRO A 70 -6.06 7.67 21.50
N MET A 71 -5.12 7.27 22.36
CA MET A 71 -4.78 5.85 22.52
C MET A 71 -5.92 5.11 23.21
N GLY A 72 -6.01 3.80 22.99
CA GLY A 72 -7.05 2.97 23.59
C GLY A 72 -6.83 1.49 23.32
N ALA A 73 -7.76 0.70 23.80
CA ALA A 73 -7.82 -0.73 23.54
C ALA A 73 -9.25 -1.15 23.22
N ALA A 74 -9.37 -2.27 22.52
CA ALA A 74 -10.68 -2.81 22.17
C ALA A 74 -10.62 -4.34 22.13
N TRP A 75 -11.78 -4.93 22.34
CA TRP A 75 -12.01 -6.35 22.28
C TRP A 75 -12.87 -6.73 21.08
N TYR A 76 -12.50 -7.85 20.47
CA TYR A 76 -13.25 -8.47 19.37
C TYR A 76 -13.52 -9.92 19.74
N ARG A 77 -14.73 -10.42 19.43
CA ARG A 77 -15.11 -11.80 19.61
C ARG A 77 -15.84 -12.32 18.38
N ASN A 78 -15.52 -13.52 17.93
CA ASN A 78 -16.27 -14.22 16.89
C ASN A 78 -16.27 -15.73 17.17
N SER A 79 -17.10 -16.48 16.46
CA SER A 79 -17.20 -17.92 16.64
C SER A 79 -17.26 -18.65 15.31
N PHE A 80 -16.71 -19.85 15.27
CA PHE A 80 -16.84 -20.76 14.14
C PHE A 80 -17.13 -22.18 14.60
N VAL A 81 -17.75 -22.97 13.72
CA VAL A 81 -17.98 -24.39 13.94
C VAL A 81 -16.85 -25.16 13.25
N THR A 82 -16.26 -26.13 13.96
CA THR A 82 -15.29 -27.06 13.36
C THR A 82 -15.97 -27.86 12.25
N ASP A 83 -15.51 -27.71 11.02
CA ASP A 83 -16.07 -28.43 9.88
C ASP A 83 -15.54 -29.86 9.84
N SER A 84 -16.45 -30.85 9.64
CA SER A 84 -16.09 -32.22 9.46
C SER A 84 -15.24 -32.50 8.21
N ALA A 85 -15.32 -31.63 7.22
CA ALA A 85 -14.50 -31.70 6.00
C ALA A 85 -13.00 -31.48 6.26
N TRP A 86 -12.64 -30.85 7.38
CA TRP A 86 -11.23 -30.62 7.73
C TRP A 86 -10.51 -31.91 8.16
N GLY A 87 -11.23 -32.94 8.55
CA GLY A 87 -10.65 -34.27 8.89
C GLY A 87 -9.55 -34.17 9.94
N ASP A 88 -8.38 -34.76 9.62
CA ASP A 88 -7.17 -34.77 10.47
C ASP A 88 -6.18 -33.64 10.12
N GLU A 89 -6.61 -32.60 9.39
CA GLU A 89 -5.77 -31.49 9.02
C GLU A 89 -5.43 -30.60 10.22
N ARG A 90 -4.29 -29.92 10.11
CA ARG A 90 -3.94 -28.84 11.04
C ARG A 90 -4.78 -27.62 10.74
N VAL A 91 -5.32 -26.99 11.78
CA VAL A 91 -6.16 -25.79 11.69
C VAL A 91 -5.40 -24.59 12.23
N PHE A 92 -5.41 -23.52 11.46
CA PHE A 92 -4.71 -22.29 11.78
C PHE A 92 -5.66 -21.10 11.81
N LEU A 93 -5.49 -20.22 12.79
CA LEU A 93 -5.99 -18.84 12.71
C LEU A 93 -4.90 -17.99 12.08
N ASP A 94 -5.19 -17.36 10.94
CA ASP A 94 -4.28 -16.51 10.20
C ASP A 94 -4.74 -15.06 10.31
N PHE A 95 -3.95 -14.25 11.00
CA PHE A 95 -4.15 -12.81 11.17
C PHE A 95 -3.17 -12.07 10.25
N GLU A 96 -3.68 -11.30 9.30
CA GLU A 96 -2.82 -10.49 8.42
C GLU A 96 -2.20 -9.29 9.15
N GLY A 97 -2.81 -8.86 10.28
CA GLY A 97 -2.27 -7.85 11.19
C GLY A 97 -3.26 -7.43 12.27
N ILE A 98 -2.75 -7.15 13.46
CA ILE A 98 -3.50 -6.56 14.58
C ILE A 98 -2.76 -5.27 14.99
N MET A 99 -3.39 -4.13 14.86
CA MET A 99 -2.76 -2.85 15.14
C MET A 99 -3.13 -2.33 16.53
N CYS A 100 -2.17 -1.91 17.34
CA CYS A 100 -0.71 -1.99 17.12
C CYS A 100 -0.12 -3.26 17.70
N ILE A 101 -0.58 -3.68 18.86
CA ILE A 101 -0.29 -4.94 19.57
C ILE A 101 -1.60 -5.62 19.92
N GLY A 102 -1.57 -6.92 20.06
CA GLY A 102 -2.76 -7.69 20.40
C GLY A 102 -2.44 -9.06 20.97
N ASP A 103 -3.44 -9.60 21.64
CA ASP A 103 -3.42 -10.94 22.19
C ASP A 103 -4.63 -11.71 21.66
N VAL A 104 -4.48 -13.01 21.45
CA VAL A 104 -5.48 -13.89 20.85
C VAL A 104 -5.78 -15.07 21.77
N TRP A 105 -7.05 -15.35 21.97
CA TRP A 105 -7.55 -16.53 22.72
C TRP A 105 -8.44 -17.38 21.84
N ILE A 106 -8.43 -18.67 22.08
CA ILE A 106 -9.38 -19.66 21.56
C ILE A 106 -9.99 -20.44 22.72
N ASN A 107 -11.31 -20.47 22.80
CA ASN A 107 -12.06 -21.17 23.87
C ASN A 107 -11.59 -20.77 25.28
N GLY A 108 -11.21 -19.50 25.49
CA GLY A 108 -10.73 -18.95 26.76
C GLY A 108 -9.24 -19.18 27.05
N GLU A 109 -8.49 -19.88 26.18
CA GLU A 109 -7.05 -20.08 26.33
C GLU A 109 -6.29 -19.13 25.43
N LYS A 110 -5.31 -18.38 25.98
CA LYS A 110 -4.42 -17.52 25.20
C LYS A 110 -3.50 -18.36 24.33
N VAL A 111 -3.49 -18.08 23.02
CA VAL A 111 -2.73 -18.85 22.02
C VAL A 111 -1.67 -18.05 21.28
N ALA A 112 -1.82 -16.73 21.21
CA ALA A 112 -0.84 -15.89 20.52
C ALA A 112 -0.80 -14.46 21.09
N SER A 113 0.32 -13.77 20.80
CA SER A 113 0.49 -12.33 20.95
C SER A 113 1.14 -11.78 19.68
N THR A 114 0.64 -10.66 19.16
CA THR A 114 1.36 -9.95 18.10
C THR A 114 2.46 -9.08 18.72
N GLU A 115 3.63 -9.09 18.08
CA GLU A 115 4.79 -8.34 18.53
C GLU A 115 5.01 -7.07 17.69
N TYR A 116 4.47 -7.07 16.44
CA TYR A 116 4.61 -5.98 15.48
C TYR A 116 3.39 -5.95 14.55
N GLY A 117 2.55 -4.93 14.68
CA GLY A 117 1.22 -4.91 14.06
C GLY A 117 1.21 -4.84 12.52
N TYR A 118 2.31 -4.50 11.87
CA TYR A 118 2.41 -4.37 10.41
C TYR A 118 2.67 -5.68 9.67
N LEU A 119 2.93 -6.77 10.39
CA LEU A 119 3.12 -8.11 9.82
C LEU A 119 2.10 -9.08 10.38
N GLY A 120 1.68 -10.01 9.52
CA GLY A 120 0.77 -11.07 9.88
C GLY A 120 1.48 -12.23 10.59
N PHE A 121 0.66 -13.07 11.19
CA PHE A 121 1.10 -14.32 11.82
C PHE A 121 -0.03 -15.34 11.74
N GLU A 122 0.34 -16.60 11.78
CA GLU A 122 -0.63 -17.69 11.96
C GLU A 122 -0.35 -18.46 13.25
N VAL A 123 -1.40 -18.95 13.85
CA VAL A 123 -1.31 -19.77 15.05
C VAL A 123 -2.01 -21.11 14.86
N ASP A 124 -1.30 -22.20 15.13
CA ASP A 124 -1.83 -23.57 15.10
C ASP A 124 -2.77 -23.79 16.28
N VAL A 125 -4.06 -23.92 15.99
CA VAL A 125 -5.12 -24.16 16.99
C VAL A 125 -5.67 -25.58 16.96
N THR A 126 -5.07 -26.50 16.21
CA THR A 126 -5.54 -27.87 15.98
C THR A 126 -5.91 -28.58 17.27
N LYS A 127 -5.07 -28.45 18.30
CA LYS A 127 -5.27 -29.11 19.61
C LYS A 127 -6.12 -28.32 20.58
N LYS A 128 -6.60 -27.13 20.17
CA LYS A 128 -7.35 -26.18 21.00
C LYS A 128 -8.81 -26.05 20.58
N ILE A 129 -9.13 -26.48 19.36
CA ILE A 129 -10.50 -26.48 18.84
C ILE A 129 -11.27 -27.75 19.32
N LYS A 130 -12.58 -27.58 19.40
CA LYS A 130 -13.51 -28.65 19.68
C LYS A 130 -13.63 -29.60 18.49
N PRO A 131 -14.02 -30.88 18.69
CA PRO A 131 -14.27 -31.82 17.60
C PRO A 131 -15.28 -31.29 16.57
N ALA A 132 -15.35 -31.93 15.41
CA ALA A 132 -16.28 -31.61 14.33
C ALA A 132 -17.73 -31.37 14.85
N GLY A 133 -18.34 -30.28 14.40
CA GLY A 133 -19.64 -29.81 14.88
C GLY A 133 -19.57 -28.95 16.16
N GLY A 134 -18.43 -28.89 16.85
CA GLY A 134 -18.26 -28.06 18.04
C GLY A 134 -18.02 -26.58 17.70
N THR A 135 -18.69 -25.69 18.45
CA THR A 135 -18.52 -24.24 18.29
C THR A 135 -17.30 -23.74 19.07
N ASN A 136 -16.40 -23.06 18.42
CA ASN A 136 -15.21 -22.43 18.98
C ASN A 136 -15.37 -20.92 19.05
N THR A 137 -14.86 -20.32 20.11
CA THR A 137 -14.88 -18.86 20.30
C THR A 137 -13.47 -18.33 20.18
N VAL A 138 -13.28 -17.31 19.33
CA VAL A 138 -12.04 -16.57 19.17
C VAL A 138 -12.22 -15.20 19.80
N GLU A 139 -11.32 -14.79 20.68
CA GLU A 139 -11.28 -13.44 21.27
C GLU A 139 -9.95 -12.79 20.94
N VAL A 140 -10.01 -11.50 20.63
CA VAL A 140 -8.83 -10.69 20.32
C VAL A 140 -8.90 -9.40 21.13
N TRP A 141 -7.84 -9.12 21.86
CA TRP A 141 -7.59 -7.81 22.45
C TRP A 141 -6.59 -7.07 21.59
N ALA A 142 -6.93 -5.86 21.15
CA ALA A 142 -6.06 -4.99 20.37
C ALA A 142 -5.86 -3.67 21.12
N SER A 143 -4.62 -3.19 21.22
CA SER A 143 -4.28 -1.98 21.97
C SER A 143 -3.29 -1.10 21.22
N THR A 144 -3.48 0.20 21.39
CA THR A 144 -2.53 1.25 21.00
C THR A 144 -1.95 1.96 22.22
N GLY A 145 -2.31 1.53 23.45
CA GLY A 145 -2.02 2.23 24.71
C GLY A 145 -0.55 2.27 25.10
N ASP A 146 0.20 1.23 24.79
CA ASP A 146 1.60 1.10 25.20
C ASP A 146 2.59 1.50 24.11
N GLN A 147 2.10 2.01 22.98
CA GLN A 147 2.94 2.37 21.87
C GLN A 147 3.26 3.86 21.81
N TRP A 148 4.48 4.15 22.16
CA TRP A 148 5.07 5.48 21.99
C TRP A 148 5.53 5.73 20.54
N GLY A 149 5.55 4.70 19.73
CA GLY A 149 6.42 4.43 18.61
C GLY A 149 5.96 4.92 17.25
N SER A 150 5.15 5.95 17.06
CA SER A 150 5.05 6.53 15.72
C SER A 150 4.88 8.03 15.75
N ARG A 151 5.34 8.66 14.67
CA ARG A 151 5.12 10.08 14.40
C ARG A 151 3.96 10.29 13.43
N TRP A 152 3.34 9.22 12.95
CA TRP A 152 2.13 9.23 12.11
C TRP A 152 1.01 8.45 12.75
N TYR A 153 -0.19 8.54 12.20
CA TYR A 153 -1.36 7.79 12.63
C TYR A 153 -1.24 6.31 12.29
N THR A 154 -1.21 5.45 13.30
CA THR A 154 -1.11 3.99 13.14
C THR A 154 -2.46 3.28 13.14
N GLY A 155 -3.52 3.95 13.63
CA GLY A 155 -4.79 3.31 13.87
C GLY A 155 -4.76 2.23 14.94
N GLY A 156 -5.84 1.46 15.08
CA GLY A 156 -5.94 0.38 16.06
C GLY A 156 -7.04 -0.63 15.75
N GLY A 157 -6.80 -1.91 16.08
CA GLY A 157 -7.79 -2.97 15.94
C GLY A 157 -7.46 -4.06 14.93
N LEU A 158 -8.49 -4.83 14.53
CA LEU A 158 -8.41 -5.80 13.43
C LEU A 158 -8.51 -5.07 12.09
N TYR A 159 -7.43 -4.38 11.73
CA TYR A 159 -7.39 -3.48 10.57
C TYR A 159 -7.09 -4.18 9.24
N ARG A 160 -6.79 -5.49 9.28
CA ARG A 160 -6.55 -6.39 8.15
C ARG A 160 -7.38 -7.66 8.28
N PRO A 161 -7.53 -8.45 7.21
CA PRO A 161 -8.32 -9.68 7.22
C PRO A 161 -7.86 -10.73 8.24
N VAL A 162 -8.82 -11.55 8.68
CA VAL A 162 -8.60 -12.78 9.45
C VAL A 162 -9.18 -13.96 8.67
N ARG A 163 -8.44 -15.08 8.65
CA ARG A 163 -8.83 -16.31 7.95
C ARG A 163 -8.66 -17.52 8.85
N ILE A 164 -9.49 -18.53 8.64
CA ILE A 164 -9.23 -19.88 9.16
C ILE A 164 -8.67 -20.67 7.99
N LYS A 165 -7.51 -21.29 8.20
CA LYS A 165 -6.83 -22.08 7.17
C LYS A 165 -6.59 -23.50 7.66
N THR A 166 -6.70 -24.47 6.76
CA THR A 166 -6.28 -25.85 7.06
C THR A 166 -5.12 -26.28 6.20
N ARG A 167 -4.30 -27.18 6.71
CA ARG A 167 -3.20 -27.81 5.97
C ARG A 167 -2.94 -29.22 6.49
N PRO A 168 -2.57 -30.15 5.60
CA PRO A 168 -2.06 -31.45 6.01
C PRO A 168 -0.82 -31.33 6.91
N VAL A 169 -0.56 -32.36 7.72
CA VAL A 169 0.63 -32.40 8.58
C VAL A 169 1.92 -32.29 7.74
N ARG A 170 1.94 -32.97 6.58
CA ARG A 170 2.99 -32.81 5.57
C ARG A 170 2.50 -31.90 4.47
N SER A 171 3.03 -30.73 4.42
CA SER A 171 2.52 -29.67 3.55
C SER A 171 3.62 -28.71 3.08
N ILE A 172 3.30 -27.91 2.09
CA ILE A 172 4.06 -26.71 1.74
C ILE A 172 3.91 -25.74 2.91
N ALA A 173 5.02 -25.20 3.40
CA ALA A 173 5.03 -24.28 4.55
C ALA A 173 4.34 -22.94 4.20
N ARG A 174 3.97 -22.15 5.23
CA ARG A 174 3.51 -20.77 5.05
C ARG A 174 4.54 -19.97 4.24
N HIS A 175 4.12 -19.31 3.16
CA HIS A 175 4.99 -18.62 2.20
C HIS A 175 6.15 -19.51 1.67
N GLY A 176 5.92 -20.82 1.60
CA GLY A 176 6.92 -21.83 1.28
C GLY A 176 7.23 -21.98 -0.20
N ILE A 177 6.49 -21.33 -1.10
CA ILE A 177 6.80 -21.31 -2.54
C ILE A 177 7.56 -20.03 -2.86
N PHE A 178 8.72 -20.17 -3.50
CA PHE A 178 9.46 -19.03 -4.06
C PHE A 178 9.69 -19.25 -5.55
N VAL A 179 9.18 -18.34 -6.37
CA VAL A 179 9.35 -18.35 -7.82
C VAL A 179 10.28 -17.21 -8.22
N SER A 180 11.31 -17.56 -8.97
CA SER A 180 12.22 -16.57 -9.55
C SER A 180 12.39 -16.80 -11.06
N THR A 181 12.76 -15.74 -11.76
CA THR A 181 13.01 -15.76 -13.22
C THR A 181 14.46 -15.32 -13.49
N PRO A 182 15.44 -16.22 -13.27
CA PRO A 182 16.85 -15.87 -13.31
C PRO A 182 17.35 -15.42 -14.68
N ASP A 183 16.75 -15.91 -15.74
CA ASP A 183 17.03 -15.51 -17.11
C ASP A 183 15.75 -15.21 -17.85
N VAL A 184 15.67 -14.02 -18.48
CA VAL A 184 14.47 -13.53 -19.19
C VAL A 184 14.87 -12.78 -20.44
N SER A 185 14.27 -13.21 -21.54
CA SER A 185 14.33 -12.54 -22.84
C SER A 185 12.95 -12.47 -23.48
N ALA A 186 12.84 -11.86 -24.67
CA ALA A 186 11.59 -11.84 -25.43
C ALA A 186 11.19 -13.22 -25.99
N VAL A 187 12.16 -14.14 -26.14
CA VAL A 187 11.93 -15.45 -26.77
C VAL A 187 11.86 -16.60 -25.76
N SER A 188 12.46 -16.43 -24.59
CA SER A 188 12.45 -17.46 -23.55
C SER A 188 12.66 -16.87 -22.16
N ALA A 189 12.13 -17.54 -21.15
CA ALA A 189 12.40 -17.26 -19.75
C ALA A 189 12.64 -18.56 -18.99
N THR A 190 13.57 -18.52 -18.04
CA THR A 190 13.78 -19.59 -17.08
C THR A 190 12.94 -19.31 -15.85
N VAL A 191 12.12 -20.26 -15.42
CA VAL A 191 11.33 -20.22 -14.20
C VAL A 191 11.89 -21.23 -13.21
N ARG A 192 12.31 -20.74 -12.04
CA ARG A 192 12.82 -21.56 -10.94
C ARG A 192 11.84 -21.54 -9.78
N VAL A 193 11.49 -22.74 -9.30
CA VAL A 193 10.62 -22.94 -8.14
C VAL A 193 11.43 -23.53 -7.00
N GLN A 194 11.47 -22.81 -5.88
CA GLN A 194 12.06 -23.27 -4.62
C GLN A 194 10.94 -23.50 -3.61
N LEU A 195 11.06 -24.56 -2.85
CA LEU A 195 10.02 -25.01 -1.92
C LEU A 195 10.59 -25.10 -0.50
N GLU A 196 9.77 -24.70 0.46
CA GLU A 196 9.95 -24.99 1.88
C GLU A 196 8.74 -25.78 2.38
N LEU A 197 8.99 -26.85 3.10
CA LEU A 197 7.98 -27.82 3.51
C LEU A 197 7.93 -27.98 5.03
N ASP A 198 6.72 -28.25 5.56
CA ASP A 198 6.45 -28.64 6.93
C ASP A 198 6.21 -30.15 7.03
N GLY A 199 6.55 -30.74 8.17
CA GLY A 199 6.28 -32.14 8.47
C GLY A 199 7.27 -33.17 7.85
N PHE A 200 8.35 -32.70 7.23
CA PHE A 200 9.37 -33.52 6.56
C PHE A 200 10.70 -33.60 7.33
N ARG A 201 10.72 -33.21 8.61
CA ARG A 201 11.92 -33.27 9.43
C ARG A 201 12.01 -34.60 10.15
N PHE A 202 13.23 -35.17 10.27
CA PHE A 202 13.50 -36.26 11.19
C PHE A 202 13.40 -35.80 12.64
N ASP A 203 12.79 -36.60 13.50
CA ASP A 203 12.85 -36.39 14.94
C ASP A 203 14.26 -36.65 15.49
N LYS A 204 14.68 -35.94 16.52
CA LYS A 204 15.96 -36.14 17.23
C LYS A 204 16.09 -37.53 17.82
N SER A 205 14.99 -38.21 18.13
CA SER A 205 14.94 -39.57 18.61
C SER A 205 15.54 -40.59 17.64
N PHE A 206 15.69 -40.24 16.36
CA PHE A 206 16.29 -41.12 15.34
C PHE A 206 17.75 -41.49 15.61
N TRP A 207 18.53 -40.70 16.34
CA TRP A 207 19.96 -40.94 16.58
C TRP A 207 20.21 -41.93 17.72
N GLY A 208 19.19 -42.48 18.41
CA GLY A 208 19.35 -43.26 19.59
C GLY A 208 18.68 -44.63 19.66
N THR A 209 17.74 -44.97 18.78
CA THR A 209 16.97 -46.19 18.82
C THR A 209 16.54 -46.70 17.45
N SER A 210 16.83 -47.99 17.17
CA SER A 210 16.47 -48.74 15.97
C SER A 210 14.97 -49.09 15.89
N ASN A 211 14.04 -48.16 16.07
CA ASN A 211 12.61 -48.47 15.94
C ASN A 211 12.13 -48.23 14.51
N SER A 212 11.99 -49.28 13.76
CA SER A 212 11.73 -49.38 12.35
C SER A 212 10.34 -48.92 11.89
N ALA A 213 9.33 -48.87 12.73
CA ALA A 213 7.96 -48.58 12.31
C ALA A 213 7.73 -47.08 11.95
N ASN A 214 8.32 -46.14 12.69
CA ASN A 214 8.21 -44.73 12.37
C ASN A 214 9.09 -44.30 11.15
N ASN A 215 10.12 -45.09 10.84
CA ASN A 215 11.02 -44.84 9.72
C ASN A 215 10.37 -45.16 8.37
N VAL A 216 9.50 -46.20 8.32
CA VAL A 216 8.80 -46.61 7.08
C VAL A 216 7.84 -45.53 6.62
N ALA A 217 7.19 -44.79 7.53
CA ALA A 217 6.31 -43.70 7.19
C ALA A 217 7.10 -42.46 6.63
N LEU A 218 8.37 -42.30 7.05
CA LEU A 218 9.28 -41.24 6.56
C LEU A 218 9.96 -41.60 5.25
N THR A 219 10.10 -42.89 4.93
CA THR A 219 10.78 -43.35 3.70
C THR A 219 9.86 -43.48 2.49
N SER A 220 8.54 -43.25 2.63
CA SER A 220 7.66 -43.20 1.48
C SER A 220 8.03 -42.00 0.60
N ARG A 221 8.39 -42.28 -0.64
CA ARG A 221 8.74 -41.27 -1.64
C ARG A 221 7.61 -40.27 -1.83
N VAL A 222 7.91 -38.98 -1.66
CA VAL A 222 7.03 -37.88 -2.01
C VAL A 222 7.66 -37.13 -3.16
N GLU A 223 6.88 -36.83 -4.18
CA GLU A 223 7.28 -36.05 -5.35
C GLU A 223 6.67 -34.66 -5.22
N ALA A 224 7.43 -33.63 -5.53
CA ALA A 224 6.91 -32.29 -5.74
C ALA A 224 6.74 -32.05 -7.25
N VAL A 225 5.57 -31.51 -7.62
CA VAL A 225 5.21 -31.18 -9.00
C VAL A 225 4.92 -29.69 -9.06
N ALA A 226 5.64 -28.92 -9.86
CA ALA A 226 5.32 -27.52 -10.13
C ALA A 226 4.81 -27.36 -11.56
N ILE A 227 3.65 -26.72 -11.70
CA ILE A 227 2.95 -26.50 -12.96
C ILE A 227 2.80 -24.99 -13.14
N VAL A 228 3.29 -24.45 -14.25
CA VAL A 228 3.16 -23.05 -14.62
C VAL A 228 2.03 -22.86 -15.61
N PHE A 229 1.15 -21.90 -15.33
CA PHE A 229 0.07 -21.46 -16.19
C PHE A 229 0.34 -20.06 -16.71
N GLY A 230 0.02 -19.82 -17.97
CA GLY A 230 0.08 -18.50 -18.58
C GLY A 230 -1.02 -17.56 -18.08
N PRO A 231 -0.96 -16.26 -18.46
CA PRO A 231 -2.00 -15.29 -18.09
C PRO A 231 -3.41 -15.65 -18.62
N ASP A 232 -3.48 -16.49 -19.65
CA ASP A 232 -4.74 -17.04 -20.21
C ASP A 232 -5.25 -18.30 -19.49
N GLY A 233 -4.56 -18.73 -18.42
CA GLY A 233 -4.89 -19.92 -17.64
C GLY A 233 -4.43 -21.25 -18.28
N ARG A 234 -3.76 -21.25 -19.43
CA ARG A 234 -3.24 -22.48 -20.05
C ARG A 234 -1.98 -22.94 -19.37
N ARG A 235 -1.86 -24.26 -19.19
CA ARG A 235 -0.62 -24.89 -18.72
C ARG A 235 0.46 -24.71 -19.78
N ILE A 236 1.62 -24.15 -19.39
CA ILE A 236 2.72 -23.83 -20.31
C ILE A 236 4.01 -24.57 -19.97
N SER A 237 4.20 -25.01 -18.72
CA SER A 237 5.38 -25.79 -18.32
C SER A 237 5.09 -26.61 -17.06
N GLU A 238 5.87 -27.68 -16.86
CA GLU A 238 5.83 -28.53 -15.66
C GLU A 238 7.19 -29.10 -15.35
N VAL A 239 7.48 -29.27 -14.05
CA VAL A 239 8.65 -29.99 -13.57
C VAL A 239 8.25 -30.86 -12.38
N ARG A 240 8.92 -32.00 -12.25
CA ARG A 240 8.79 -32.94 -11.12
C ARG A 240 10.14 -33.21 -10.50
N GLY A 241 10.13 -33.45 -9.20
CA GLY A 241 11.33 -33.84 -8.49
C GLY A 241 11.01 -34.49 -7.16
N ASP A 242 11.88 -35.39 -6.74
CA ASP A 242 11.73 -36.02 -5.43
C ASP A 242 11.95 -35.02 -4.31
N VAL A 243 11.09 -35.06 -3.29
CA VAL A 243 11.32 -34.32 -2.07
C VAL A 243 12.50 -34.94 -1.34
N PRO A 244 13.61 -34.21 -1.17
CA PRO A 244 14.80 -34.79 -0.55
C PRO A 244 14.56 -35.07 0.95
N MET A 245 15.19 -36.12 1.46
CA MET A 245 15.20 -36.38 2.90
C MET A 245 16.04 -35.30 3.60
N MET A 246 15.47 -34.63 4.62
CA MET A 246 16.06 -33.46 5.20
C MET A 246 16.62 -33.64 6.60
N ASP A 247 17.79 -33.08 6.85
CA ASP A 247 18.40 -33.00 8.18
C ASP A 247 17.52 -32.12 9.10
N TYR A 248 17.22 -32.66 10.31
CA TYR A 248 16.47 -31.94 11.35
C TYR A 248 17.06 -30.57 11.72
N ARG A 249 18.34 -30.31 11.41
CA ARG A 249 19.02 -29.02 11.66
C ARG A 249 18.83 -27.98 10.58
N LYS A 250 18.21 -28.32 9.45
CA LYS A 250 17.99 -27.43 8.32
C LYS A 250 16.50 -27.24 8.10
N ARG A 251 16.13 -26.06 7.58
CA ARG A 251 14.81 -25.91 6.99
C ARG A 251 14.69 -26.84 5.79
N THR A 252 13.49 -27.32 5.56
CA THR A 252 13.15 -28.18 4.42
C THR A 252 13.06 -27.33 3.15
N GLU A 253 14.17 -26.78 2.71
CA GLU A 253 14.28 -25.95 1.50
C GLU A 253 14.97 -26.73 0.39
N PHE A 254 14.37 -26.78 -0.80
CA PHE A 254 15.01 -27.34 -1.99
C PHE A 254 14.46 -26.68 -3.25
N ALA A 255 15.23 -26.74 -4.36
CA ALA A 255 14.82 -26.24 -5.66
C ALA A 255 14.45 -27.42 -6.57
N LEU A 256 13.37 -27.28 -7.32
CA LEU A 256 13.10 -28.12 -8.47
C LEU A 256 14.02 -27.73 -9.65
N SER A 257 14.14 -28.61 -10.64
CA SER A 257 14.85 -28.28 -11.89
C SER A 257 14.21 -27.07 -12.57
N ASP A 258 15.02 -26.26 -13.20
CA ASP A 258 14.56 -25.09 -13.91
C ASP A 258 13.60 -25.44 -15.07
N MET A 259 12.55 -24.67 -15.23
CA MET A 259 11.61 -24.77 -16.36
C MET A 259 11.90 -23.68 -17.39
N VAL A 260 11.76 -23.99 -18.66
CA VAL A 260 11.87 -23.01 -19.74
C VAL A 260 10.46 -22.70 -20.27
N VAL A 261 10.11 -21.43 -20.27
CA VAL A 261 8.91 -20.89 -20.90
C VAL A 261 9.30 -20.22 -22.21
N GLN A 262 8.73 -20.70 -23.31
CA GLN A 262 8.95 -20.12 -24.65
C GLN A 262 7.99 -18.96 -24.90
N ASN A 263 8.48 -17.89 -25.53
CA ASN A 263 7.73 -16.67 -25.85
C ASN A 263 6.89 -16.16 -24.65
N PRO A 264 7.54 -15.86 -23.50
CA PRO A 264 6.83 -15.50 -22.28
C PRO A 264 6.09 -14.17 -22.42
N GLU A 265 4.89 -14.08 -21.88
CA GLU A 265 4.22 -12.79 -21.67
C GLU A 265 4.83 -12.11 -20.45
N LEU A 266 5.64 -11.07 -20.67
CA LEU A 266 6.36 -10.40 -19.59
C LEU A 266 5.42 -9.51 -18.76
N TRP A 267 5.63 -9.49 -17.44
CA TRP A 267 5.04 -8.49 -16.57
C TRP A 267 5.76 -7.14 -16.77
N ASP A 268 5.01 -6.09 -17.06
CA ASP A 268 5.50 -4.71 -17.25
C ASP A 268 4.48 -3.71 -16.69
N ILE A 269 4.92 -2.51 -16.35
CA ILE A 269 4.07 -1.44 -15.82
C ILE A 269 2.93 -1.05 -16.78
N ASN A 270 3.10 -1.25 -18.08
CA ASN A 270 2.09 -0.94 -19.10
C ASN A 270 1.29 -2.18 -19.52
N SER A 271 1.75 -3.38 -19.20
CA SER A 271 1.12 -4.65 -19.52
C SER A 271 1.40 -5.65 -18.39
N PRO A 272 0.68 -5.56 -17.27
CA PRO A 272 0.94 -6.34 -16.07
C PRO A 272 0.43 -7.78 -16.19
N LYS A 273 1.12 -8.60 -16.99
CA LYS A 273 0.78 -10.00 -17.26
C LYS A 273 1.22 -10.89 -16.11
N LEU A 274 0.28 -11.50 -15.42
CA LEU A 274 0.51 -12.39 -14.30
C LEU A 274 0.34 -13.84 -14.70
N HIS A 275 1.33 -14.65 -14.36
CA HIS A 275 1.31 -16.10 -14.47
C HIS A 275 0.88 -16.69 -13.13
N MET A 276 0.54 -17.98 -13.13
CA MET A 276 0.26 -18.74 -11.92
C MET A 276 1.20 -19.95 -11.85
N VAL A 277 1.69 -20.26 -10.66
CA VAL A 277 2.31 -21.55 -10.37
C VAL A 277 1.42 -22.32 -9.40
N GLU A 278 1.19 -23.58 -9.70
CA GLU A 278 0.60 -24.56 -8.80
C GLU A 278 1.69 -25.54 -8.40
N VAL A 279 1.84 -25.79 -7.09
CA VAL A 279 2.74 -26.81 -6.57
C VAL A 279 1.92 -27.87 -5.89
N GLN A 280 2.17 -29.13 -6.25
CA GLN A 280 1.53 -30.30 -5.67
C GLN A 280 2.59 -31.18 -4.98
N LEU A 281 2.28 -31.69 -3.80
CA LEU A 281 3.01 -32.79 -3.16
C LEU A 281 2.26 -34.08 -3.44
N VAL A 282 2.93 -35.05 -4.09
CA VAL A 282 2.32 -36.29 -4.55
C VAL A 282 2.99 -37.46 -3.83
N LYS A 283 2.19 -38.29 -3.19
CA LYS A 283 2.62 -39.54 -2.56
C LYS A 283 1.87 -40.71 -3.16
N ASP A 284 2.59 -41.73 -3.66
CA ASP A 284 2.00 -42.94 -4.26
C ASP A 284 0.90 -42.61 -5.33
N GLY A 285 1.12 -41.55 -6.12
CA GLY A 285 0.19 -41.11 -7.14
C GLY A 285 -0.98 -40.25 -6.64
N THR A 286 -1.09 -40.02 -5.33
CA THR A 286 -2.14 -39.19 -4.72
C THR A 286 -1.60 -37.84 -4.31
N VAL A 287 -2.29 -36.75 -4.64
CA VAL A 287 -1.96 -35.41 -4.15
C VAL A 287 -2.29 -35.33 -2.68
N ILE A 288 -1.28 -35.08 -1.84
CA ILE A 288 -1.41 -34.95 -0.38
C ILE A 288 -1.42 -33.50 0.09
N ASP A 289 -0.96 -32.57 -0.72
CA ASP A 289 -1.07 -31.13 -0.50
C ASP A 289 -0.90 -30.38 -1.82
N SER A 290 -1.51 -29.21 -1.95
CA SER A 290 -1.33 -28.31 -3.08
C SER A 290 -1.48 -26.86 -2.66
N ASP A 291 -0.72 -25.98 -3.33
CA ASP A 291 -0.82 -24.53 -3.14
C ASP A 291 -0.56 -23.80 -4.45
N ARG A 292 -1.15 -22.59 -4.60
CA ARG A 292 -1.09 -21.80 -5.81
C ARG A 292 -0.70 -20.35 -5.48
N LEU A 293 0.13 -19.76 -6.34
CA LEU A 293 0.43 -18.33 -6.25
C LEU A 293 0.59 -17.71 -7.64
N ARG A 294 0.37 -16.40 -7.71
CA ARG A 294 0.63 -15.61 -8.92
C ARG A 294 2.03 -15.05 -8.88
N PHE A 295 2.66 -14.94 -10.04
CA PHE A 295 3.96 -14.30 -10.22
C PHE A 295 4.06 -13.62 -11.58
N GLY A 296 5.06 -12.77 -11.77
CA GLY A 296 5.34 -12.14 -13.07
C GLY A 296 6.70 -12.55 -13.63
N ILE A 297 6.73 -12.92 -14.90
CA ILE A 297 7.99 -13.12 -15.61
C ILE A 297 8.54 -11.75 -15.98
N ARG A 298 9.67 -11.34 -15.40
CA ARG A 298 10.29 -10.04 -15.64
C ARG A 298 11.78 -10.04 -15.35
N LYS A 299 12.51 -9.10 -15.95
CA LYS A 299 13.90 -8.78 -15.64
C LYS A 299 14.02 -7.40 -15.04
N ILE A 300 14.65 -7.28 -13.88
CA ILE A 300 14.99 -6.01 -13.22
C ILE A 300 16.51 -5.85 -13.16
N GLU A 301 16.99 -4.65 -13.47
CA GLU A 301 18.42 -4.35 -13.52
C GLU A 301 18.67 -2.97 -12.90
N PHE A 302 19.71 -2.89 -12.08
CA PHE A 302 20.17 -1.64 -11.48
C PHE A 302 21.64 -1.41 -11.82
N SER A 303 21.99 -0.18 -12.23
CA SER A 303 23.35 0.18 -12.61
C SER A 303 23.59 1.70 -12.44
N PRO A 304 24.82 2.11 -12.15
CA PRO A 304 25.18 3.53 -12.11
C PRO A 304 25.07 4.25 -13.46
N GLU A 305 25.11 3.51 -14.59
CA GLU A 305 25.01 4.09 -15.93
C GLU A 305 23.58 4.43 -16.32
N PHE A 306 22.61 3.64 -15.84
CA PHE A 306 21.20 3.81 -16.26
C PHE A 306 20.18 3.84 -15.10
N GLY A 307 20.63 3.77 -13.86
CA GLY A 307 19.73 3.68 -12.70
C GLY A 307 18.95 2.37 -12.67
N PHE A 308 17.73 2.33 -13.24
CA PHE A 308 16.85 1.16 -13.23
C PHE A 308 16.33 0.81 -14.63
N ARG A 309 16.30 -0.48 -14.94
CA ARG A 309 15.65 -1.05 -16.15
C ARG A 309 14.67 -2.15 -15.77
N LEU A 310 13.54 -2.16 -16.47
CA LEU A 310 12.55 -3.25 -16.47
C LEU A 310 12.52 -3.85 -17.88
N ASN A 311 12.73 -5.16 -17.99
CA ASN A 311 12.76 -5.87 -19.26
C ASN A 311 13.68 -5.22 -20.30
N GLY A 312 14.87 -4.76 -19.86
CA GLY A 312 15.86 -4.08 -20.70
C GLY A 312 15.56 -2.61 -21.01
N ARG A 313 14.36 -2.10 -20.76
CA ARG A 313 13.93 -0.72 -21.00
C ARG A 313 14.22 0.15 -19.77
N LYS A 314 14.83 1.33 -19.96
CA LYS A 314 14.98 2.33 -18.90
C LYS A 314 13.62 2.75 -18.36
N VAL A 315 13.45 2.67 -17.04
CA VAL A 315 12.29 3.20 -16.31
C VAL A 315 12.80 4.14 -15.22
N PHE A 316 12.32 5.38 -15.23
CA PHE A 316 12.53 6.31 -14.14
C PHE A 316 11.35 6.20 -13.17
N LEU A 317 11.62 5.92 -11.91
CA LEU A 317 10.56 5.83 -10.89
C LEU A 317 9.97 7.22 -10.62
N LYS A 318 8.73 7.38 -10.97
CA LYS A 318 7.87 8.51 -10.67
C LYS A 318 7.01 8.08 -9.48
N SER A 319 7.57 8.20 -8.27
CA SER A 319 7.05 7.53 -7.09
C SER A 319 6.40 8.49 -6.08
N MET A 320 5.48 7.98 -5.31
CA MET A 320 5.05 8.60 -4.06
C MET A 320 5.55 7.81 -2.85
N SER A 321 5.83 8.53 -1.76
CA SER A 321 6.04 7.99 -0.41
C SER A 321 4.90 8.46 0.47
N ASN A 322 4.13 7.54 1.03
CA ASN A 322 2.99 7.86 1.88
C ASN A 322 2.86 6.82 3.00
N HIS A 323 2.14 7.15 4.05
CA HIS A 323 1.70 6.17 5.03
C HIS A 323 0.48 5.40 4.50
N SER A 324 0.23 4.20 5.05
CA SER A 324 -0.88 3.33 4.65
C SER A 324 -2.15 3.68 5.42
N ASP A 325 -2.62 4.93 5.27
CA ASP A 325 -3.96 5.33 5.69
C ASP A 325 -4.82 5.74 4.49
N TYR A 326 -6.13 5.68 4.64
CA TYR A 326 -7.11 5.86 3.56
C TYR A 326 -8.19 6.86 3.97
N GLY A 327 -7.78 7.98 4.55
CA GLY A 327 -8.65 9.09 4.92
C GLY A 327 -9.67 8.69 5.99
N ALA A 328 -10.95 8.84 5.70
CA ALA A 328 -12.04 8.61 6.66
C ALA A 328 -12.16 7.18 7.18
N VAL A 329 -11.60 6.18 6.50
CA VAL A 329 -11.58 4.79 6.97
C VAL A 329 -10.32 4.45 7.77
N GLY A 330 -9.46 5.44 8.01
CA GLY A 330 -8.21 5.28 8.75
C GLY A 330 -7.27 4.27 8.10
N VAL A 331 -6.72 3.37 8.91
CA VAL A 331 -5.80 2.32 8.42
C VAL A 331 -6.51 1.02 8.04
N ALA A 332 -7.82 0.94 8.11
CA ALA A 332 -8.57 -0.25 7.73
C ALA A 332 -8.32 -0.60 6.25
N GLN A 333 -7.77 -1.81 6.00
CA GLN A 333 -7.24 -2.23 4.70
C GLN A 333 -8.33 -2.84 3.82
N PHE A 334 -9.24 -2.00 3.34
CA PHE A 334 -10.24 -2.40 2.35
C PHE A 334 -9.62 -2.44 0.95
N ASP A 335 -9.80 -3.53 0.23
CA ASP A 335 -9.32 -3.69 -1.16
C ASP A 335 -9.70 -2.50 -2.04
N ARG A 336 -10.95 -2.03 -1.94
CA ARG A 336 -11.46 -0.92 -2.75
C ARG A 336 -10.80 0.42 -2.41
N ALA A 337 -10.48 0.67 -1.14
CA ALA A 337 -9.79 1.89 -0.73
C ALA A 337 -8.35 1.92 -1.28
N ILE A 338 -7.67 0.77 -1.23
CA ILE A 338 -6.33 0.58 -1.79
C ILE A 338 -6.37 0.76 -3.31
N GLU A 339 -7.27 0.04 -3.99
CA GLU A 339 -7.42 0.11 -5.45
C GLU A 339 -7.70 1.54 -5.92
N ARG A 340 -8.63 2.24 -5.25
CA ARG A 340 -8.95 3.64 -5.53
C ARG A 340 -7.71 4.53 -5.47
N THR A 341 -6.92 4.38 -4.42
CA THR A 341 -5.68 5.14 -4.22
C THR A 341 -4.67 4.86 -5.34
N LEU A 342 -4.41 3.59 -5.63
CA LEU A 342 -3.43 3.20 -6.67
C LEU A 342 -3.87 3.64 -8.07
N ARG A 343 -5.15 3.50 -8.42
CA ARG A 343 -5.71 3.97 -9.71
C ARG A 343 -5.60 5.48 -9.84
N GLN A 344 -5.94 6.23 -8.79
CA GLN A 344 -5.82 7.69 -8.77
C GLN A 344 -4.36 8.11 -9.03
N MET A 345 -3.40 7.53 -8.31
CA MET A 345 -2.00 7.86 -8.50
C MET A 345 -1.51 7.53 -9.92
N ARG A 346 -1.88 6.36 -10.44
CA ARG A 346 -1.53 5.97 -11.81
C ARG A 346 -2.12 6.94 -12.84
N SER A 347 -3.35 7.42 -12.65
CA SER A 347 -4.00 8.38 -13.56
C SER A 347 -3.32 9.75 -13.60
N PHE A 348 -2.50 10.06 -12.60
CA PHE A 348 -1.65 11.25 -12.53
C PHE A 348 -0.19 10.99 -12.94
N GLY A 349 0.11 9.80 -13.47
CA GLY A 349 1.41 9.46 -14.06
C GLY A 349 2.43 8.90 -13.06
N PHE A 350 2.05 8.64 -11.81
CA PHE A 350 2.90 7.87 -10.90
C PHE A 350 2.98 6.42 -11.39
N ASN A 351 4.17 5.84 -11.34
CA ASN A 351 4.42 4.45 -11.73
C ASN A 351 5.02 3.61 -10.61
N ALA A 352 5.22 4.20 -9.44
CA ALA A 352 5.81 3.52 -8.29
C ALA A 352 5.27 4.06 -6.95
N VAL A 353 5.38 3.23 -5.90
CA VAL A 353 5.09 3.57 -4.51
C VAL A 353 6.26 3.12 -3.64
N ARG A 354 6.70 3.95 -2.70
CA ARG A 354 7.54 3.56 -1.57
C ARG A 354 6.66 3.37 -0.35
N CYS A 355 6.67 2.17 0.24
CA CYS A 355 5.87 1.80 1.41
C CYS A 355 6.45 2.41 2.68
N SER A 356 6.10 3.63 3.00
CA SER A 356 6.66 4.36 4.15
C SER A 356 5.83 4.15 5.41
N HIS A 357 6.40 3.76 6.55
CA HIS A 357 7.72 3.17 6.76
C HIS A 357 7.50 1.79 7.40
N ASN A 358 6.83 0.91 6.70
CA ASN A 358 6.43 -0.43 7.18
C ASN A 358 5.90 -1.29 6.03
N PRO A 359 5.85 -2.63 6.19
CA PRO A 359 5.19 -3.51 5.23
C PRO A 359 3.69 -3.21 5.09
N TYR A 360 3.20 -3.11 3.84
CA TYR A 360 1.78 -2.88 3.58
C TYR A 360 0.99 -4.19 3.62
N SER A 361 -0.33 -4.16 3.31
CA SER A 361 -1.19 -5.34 3.28
C SER A 361 -0.92 -6.22 2.06
N GLU A 362 -1.26 -7.52 2.14
CA GLU A 362 -1.16 -8.45 1.00
C GLU A 362 -1.98 -7.94 -0.20
N SER A 363 -3.15 -7.36 0.06
CA SER A 363 -4.00 -6.75 -0.97
C SER A 363 -3.33 -5.59 -1.71
N PHE A 364 -2.49 -4.80 -1.03
CA PHE A 364 -1.76 -3.72 -1.67
C PHE A 364 -0.80 -4.25 -2.75
N TYR A 365 -0.01 -5.27 -2.44
CA TYR A 365 0.94 -5.85 -3.40
C TYR A 365 0.21 -6.55 -4.55
N ARG A 366 -0.86 -7.29 -4.24
CA ARG A 366 -1.72 -7.92 -5.24
C ARG A 366 -2.28 -6.88 -6.23
N LEU A 367 -2.80 -5.78 -5.75
CA LEU A 367 -3.35 -4.70 -6.58
C LEU A 367 -2.25 -3.93 -7.34
N ALA A 368 -1.08 -3.74 -6.73
CA ALA A 368 0.06 -3.14 -7.42
C ALA A 368 0.56 -4.03 -8.58
N ASP A 369 0.59 -5.36 -8.39
CA ASP A 369 0.88 -6.33 -9.46
C ASP A 369 -0.12 -6.22 -10.61
N GLU A 370 -1.43 -6.19 -10.30
CA GLU A 370 -2.51 -6.12 -11.28
C GLU A 370 -2.56 -4.79 -12.02
N LEU A 371 -2.23 -3.70 -11.34
CA LEU A 371 -2.24 -2.36 -11.91
C LEU A 371 -0.93 -1.95 -12.58
N GLY A 372 0.13 -2.74 -12.46
CA GLY A 372 1.43 -2.42 -13.04
C GLY A 372 2.12 -1.24 -12.34
N LEU A 373 2.10 -1.20 -11.02
CA LEU A 373 2.85 -0.24 -10.21
C LEU A 373 4.08 -0.90 -9.61
N LEU A 374 5.22 -0.22 -9.64
CA LEU A 374 6.44 -0.68 -8.99
C LEU A 374 6.40 -0.35 -7.50
N VAL A 375 7.04 -1.18 -6.68
CA VAL A 375 7.06 -1.01 -5.23
C VAL A 375 8.49 -1.05 -4.71
N VAL A 376 8.85 -0.01 -3.97
CA VAL A 376 9.98 0.00 -3.04
C VAL A 376 9.41 -0.40 -1.70
N ASP A 377 9.59 -1.64 -1.32
CA ASP A 377 8.97 -2.22 -0.14
C ASP A 377 9.87 -1.98 1.08
N GLU A 378 9.30 -1.41 2.15
CA GLU A 378 10.07 -0.95 3.31
C GLU A 378 9.68 -1.71 4.57
N PHE A 379 10.72 -2.08 5.34
CA PHE A 379 10.59 -2.94 6.50
C PHE A 379 10.19 -2.18 7.76
N VAL A 380 10.89 -1.10 8.07
CA VAL A 380 10.76 -0.40 9.35
C VAL A 380 11.25 1.04 9.24
N ASP A 381 10.74 1.93 10.11
CA ASP A 381 11.23 3.32 10.20
C ASP A 381 12.55 3.37 11.00
N LYS A 382 12.49 3.80 12.23
CA LYS A 382 13.61 3.96 13.17
C LYS A 382 13.41 2.99 14.31
N TRP A 383 14.48 2.33 14.75
CA TRP A 383 14.38 1.27 15.77
C TRP A 383 15.23 1.42 17.04
N PRO A 384 15.97 2.49 17.30
CA PRO A 384 16.84 2.54 18.48
C PRO A 384 16.05 2.27 19.75
N GLU A 385 16.62 1.48 20.64
CA GLU A 385 16.03 1.20 21.94
C GLU A 385 15.82 2.49 22.75
N GLY A 386 14.76 2.52 23.55
CA GLY A 386 14.41 3.70 24.36
C GLY A 386 13.86 4.87 23.56
N THR A 387 13.66 4.73 22.24
CA THR A 387 12.99 5.75 21.44
C THR A 387 11.49 5.47 21.34
N TYR A 388 10.70 6.53 21.30
CA TYR A 388 9.27 6.45 20.97
C TYR A 388 8.99 6.10 19.51
N LEU A 389 10.03 5.82 18.71
CA LEU A 389 9.94 5.62 17.25
C LEU A 389 9.83 4.13 16.86
N TRP A 390 10.17 3.21 17.76
CA TRP A 390 9.98 1.79 17.54
C TRP A 390 8.56 1.36 17.97
N SER A 391 7.83 0.73 17.09
CA SER A 391 6.42 0.34 17.29
C SER A 391 6.20 -1.14 17.60
N GLY A 392 7.26 -1.88 17.93
CA GLY A 392 7.15 -3.28 18.36
C GLY A 392 7.07 -3.42 19.89
N ARG A 393 6.53 -4.56 20.34
CA ARG A 393 6.37 -4.89 21.77
C ARG A 393 7.69 -5.19 22.46
N LYS A 394 8.68 -5.71 21.73
CA LYS A 394 10.03 -6.04 22.21
C LYS A 394 11.07 -5.21 21.46
N PRO A 395 12.30 -5.11 21.97
CA PRO A 395 13.39 -4.44 21.26
C PRO A 395 13.59 -4.96 19.86
N PHE A 396 13.76 -4.08 18.89
CA PHE A 396 13.95 -4.43 17.47
C PHE A 396 15.05 -5.46 17.25
N LEU A 397 16.19 -5.29 17.92
CA LEU A 397 17.35 -6.19 17.75
C LEU A 397 17.06 -7.65 18.14
N SER A 398 16.04 -7.89 18.98
CA SER A 398 15.61 -9.25 19.35
C SER A 398 14.61 -9.86 18.38
N MET A 399 13.99 -9.07 17.47
CA MET A 399 12.86 -9.50 16.65
C MET A 399 13.12 -9.45 15.15
N TRP A 400 14.02 -8.58 14.69
CA TRP A 400 14.15 -8.29 13.27
C TRP A 400 14.39 -9.53 12.38
N PRO A 401 15.11 -10.61 12.81
CA PRO A 401 15.32 -11.76 11.92
C PRO A 401 14.01 -12.52 11.61
N GLU A 402 13.13 -12.66 12.61
CA GLU A 402 11.81 -13.29 12.40
C GLU A 402 10.90 -12.41 11.58
N LEU A 403 10.81 -11.13 11.92
CA LEU A 403 9.99 -10.16 11.21
C LEU A 403 10.44 -10.02 9.74
N MET A 404 11.75 -9.92 9.48
CA MET A 404 12.28 -9.84 8.13
C MET A 404 12.06 -11.13 7.34
N THR A 405 12.10 -12.29 8.00
CA THR A 405 11.79 -13.57 7.37
C THR A 405 10.33 -13.60 6.91
N GLU A 406 9.40 -13.22 7.76
CA GLU A 406 7.98 -13.14 7.41
C GLU A 406 7.74 -12.14 6.27
N TRP A 407 8.27 -10.92 6.40
CA TRP A 407 8.14 -9.86 5.40
C TRP A 407 8.63 -10.29 4.01
N ILE A 408 9.89 -10.69 3.88
CA ILE A 408 10.48 -11.01 2.57
C ILE A 408 9.84 -12.26 1.96
N ARG A 409 9.56 -13.29 2.76
CA ARG A 409 8.92 -14.52 2.25
C ARG A 409 7.50 -14.28 1.76
N ARG A 410 6.75 -13.42 2.45
CA ARG A 410 5.41 -13.00 2.04
C ARG A 410 5.45 -12.28 0.69
N ASP A 411 6.39 -11.33 0.52
CA ASP A 411 6.32 -10.35 -0.57
C ASP A 411 7.24 -10.67 -1.77
N ARG A 412 8.20 -11.61 -1.63
CA ARG A 412 9.21 -11.92 -2.68
C ARG A 412 8.65 -12.45 -4.01
N ASN A 413 7.42 -12.96 -4.03
CA ASN A 413 6.78 -13.44 -5.26
C ASN A 413 6.05 -12.35 -6.06
N HIS A 414 5.86 -11.16 -5.48
CA HIS A 414 5.19 -10.05 -6.14
C HIS A 414 6.12 -9.40 -7.18
N PRO A 415 5.75 -9.39 -8.48
CA PRO A 415 6.58 -8.76 -9.51
C PRO A 415 6.65 -7.24 -9.36
N CYS A 416 5.70 -6.59 -8.71
CA CYS A 416 5.75 -5.16 -8.42
C CYS A 416 6.90 -4.78 -7.49
N VAL A 417 7.28 -5.62 -6.54
CA VAL A 417 8.39 -5.36 -5.60
C VAL A 417 9.71 -5.44 -6.34
N ILE A 418 10.45 -4.32 -6.40
CA ILE A 418 11.71 -4.21 -7.14
C ILE A 418 12.92 -3.96 -6.24
N LEU A 419 12.70 -3.47 -5.01
CA LEU A 419 13.75 -3.04 -4.10
C LEU A 419 13.30 -3.26 -2.66
N TRP A 420 14.17 -3.84 -1.83
CA TRP A 420 13.96 -3.99 -0.40
C TRP A 420 14.57 -2.79 0.34
N SER A 421 13.74 -1.96 0.98
CA SER A 421 14.18 -0.85 1.82
C SER A 421 14.22 -1.30 3.28
N LEU A 422 15.43 -1.35 3.85
CA LEU A 422 15.66 -1.96 5.16
C LEU A 422 15.35 -1.04 6.34
N GLY A 423 15.08 0.24 6.07
CA GLY A 423 14.73 1.23 7.08
C GLY A 423 14.77 2.67 6.59
N ASN A 424 14.56 3.60 7.51
CA ASN A 424 14.45 5.02 7.21
C ASN A 424 15.13 5.91 8.25
N GLU A 425 16.00 6.82 7.81
CA GLU A 425 16.55 7.96 8.56
C GLU A 425 17.09 7.66 9.96
N LEU A 426 17.70 6.50 10.16
CA LEU A 426 18.25 6.11 11.46
C LEU A 426 19.27 7.14 11.97
N GLN A 427 20.05 7.77 11.07
CA GLN A 427 21.05 8.79 11.42
C GLN A 427 20.47 10.06 12.07
N GLN A 428 19.18 10.28 11.94
CA GLN A 428 18.53 11.39 12.66
C GLN A 428 18.57 11.21 14.18
N SER A 429 18.82 10.01 14.64
CA SER A 429 18.70 9.63 16.05
C SER A 429 20.05 9.56 16.75
N GLU A 430 21.01 10.45 16.45
CA GLU A 430 22.33 10.48 17.11
C GLU A 430 22.28 10.33 18.63
N ARG A 431 21.32 10.97 19.27
CA ARG A 431 21.10 10.89 20.72
C ARG A 431 20.46 9.58 21.17
N PHE A 432 19.89 8.82 20.25
CA PHE A 432 19.04 7.64 20.51
C PHE A 432 19.57 6.38 19.86
N SER A 433 20.69 6.43 19.16
CA SER A 433 21.19 5.28 18.39
C SER A 433 21.62 4.10 19.27
N GLY A 434 21.83 4.33 20.58
CA GLY A 434 22.33 3.29 21.50
C GLY A 434 23.74 2.80 21.15
N TYR A 435 24.35 3.34 20.09
CA TYR A 435 25.67 3.00 19.64
C TYR A 435 26.67 4.07 20.10
N ASP A 436 27.22 3.89 21.29
CA ASP A 436 28.30 4.75 21.84
C ASP A 436 29.56 4.80 20.97
N THR A 437 29.63 3.91 19.96
CA THR A 437 30.75 3.77 19.05
C THR A 437 30.67 4.65 17.80
N GLY A 438 29.57 5.37 17.59
CA GLY A 438 29.34 6.13 16.35
C GLY A 438 29.05 5.29 15.12
N ASP A 439 28.67 4.01 15.26
CA ASP A 439 28.41 3.05 14.17
C ASP A 439 27.19 3.43 13.33
N TRP A 440 26.28 4.24 13.85
CA TRP A 440 25.11 4.79 13.09
C TRP A 440 24.23 3.73 12.44
N GLY A 441 24.20 2.53 12.99
CA GLY A 441 23.45 1.39 12.46
C GLY A 441 24.11 0.68 11.25
N VAL A 442 25.31 1.06 10.86
CA VAL A 442 26.04 0.46 9.72
C VAL A 442 26.16 -1.05 9.87
N THR A 443 26.60 -1.54 11.05
CA THR A 443 26.75 -2.97 11.32
C THR A 443 25.41 -3.71 11.22
N THR A 444 24.36 -3.18 11.85
CA THR A 444 23.02 -3.81 11.80
C THR A 444 22.49 -3.86 10.36
N TYR A 445 22.61 -2.77 9.61
CA TYR A 445 22.17 -2.75 8.21
C TYR A 445 22.99 -3.71 7.32
N ARG A 446 24.30 -3.89 7.56
CA ARG A 446 25.09 -4.92 6.85
C ARG A 446 24.56 -6.33 7.14
N MET A 447 24.22 -6.62 8.40
CA MET A 447 23.63 -7.90 8.76
C MET A 447 22.26 -8.12 8.09
N MET A 448 21.40 -7.08 8.11
CA MET A 448 20.10 -7.11 7.46
C MET A 448 20.22 -7.27 5.94
N ASP A 449 21.16 -6.62 5.29
CA ASP A 449 21.43 -6.75 3.85
C ASP A 449 21.82 -8.19 3.47
N ILE A 450 22.76 -8.78 4.20
CA ILE A 450 23.18 -10.18 3.98
C ILE A 450 22.00 -11.13 4.19
N PHE A 451 21.19 -10.88 5.22
CA PHE A 451 20.04 -11.71 5.54
C PHE A 451 18.93 -11.58 4.49
N ALA A 452 18.64 -10.38 4.02
CA ALA A 452 17.68 -10.14 2.95
C ALA A 452 18.08 -10.88 1.66
N LYS A 453 19.35 -10.80 1.25
CA LYS A 453 19.89 -11.49 0.06
C LYS A 453 19.89 -13.01 0.19
N ARG A 454 19.94 -13.53 1.42
CA ARG A 454 19.75 -14.97 1.67
C ARG A 454 18.30 -15.41 1.44
N LEU A 455 17.32 -14.57 1.81
CA LEU A 455 15.89 -14.86 1.65
C LEU A 455 15.40 -14.61 0.22
N ASP A 456 15.98 -13.60 -0.42
CA ASP A 456 15.71 -13.23 -1.81
C ASP A 456 16.96 -12.65 -2.50
N PRO A 457 17.70 -13.48 -3.24
CA PRO A 457 18.88 -13.04 -3.99
C PRO A 457 18.55 -12.28 -5.28
N THR A 458 17.28 -12.13 -5.63
CA THR A 458 16.87 -11.56 -6.92
C THR A 458 16.70 -10.04 -6.90
N ARG A 459 16.61 -9.45 -5.71
CA ARG A 459 16.40 -8.01 -5.55
C ARG A 459 17.56 -7.34 -4.83
N LYS A 460 17.72 -6.06 -5.12
CA LYS A 460 18.67 -5.15 -4.48
C LYS A 460 18.08 -4.60 -3.18
N THR A 461 18.95 -4.11 -2.30
CA THR A 461 18.62 -3.49 -1.03
C THR A 461 18.90 -2.00 -1.03
N THR A 462 18.18 -1.27 -0.20
CA THR A 462 18.36 0.16 0.05
C THR A 462 17.97 0.54 1.49
N VAL A 463 18.17 1.79 1.84
CA VAL A 463 17.68 2.44 3.05
C VAL A 463 17.47 3.92 2.77
N GLY A 464 16.41 4.52 3.26
CA GLY A 464 16.17 5.96 3.14
C GLY A 464 17.11 6.74 4.05
N LEU A 465 18.09 7.43 3.46
CA LEU A 465 19.11 8.18 4.19
C LEU A 465 18.75 9.65 4.28
N PHE A 466 18.95 10.24 5.45
CA PHE A 466 18.92 11.69 5.61
C PHE A 466 20.28 12.20 6.08
N PRO A 467 21.25 12.44 5.17
CA PRO A 467 22.63 12.64 5.53
C PRO A 467 22.94 13.95 6.26
N THR A 468 22.01 14.88 6.33
CA THR A 468 22.31 16.25 6.68
C THR A 468 21.86 16.75 8.03
N ARG A 469 21.39 15.91 8.94
CA ARG A 469 21.36 16.35 10.34
C ARG A 469 22.75 16.49 10.94
N ALA A 470 23.66 15.64 10.55
CA ALA A 470 25.08 15.93 10.67
C ALA A 470 25.36 17.31 10.07
N GLY A 471 24.77 17.67 8.93
CA GLY A 471 24.94 18.94 8.27
C GLY A 471 24.48 20.15 9.09
N ALA A 472 23.41 20.12 9.87
CA ALA A 472 23.02 21.29 10.66
C ALA A 472 24.04 21.63 11.76
N ILE A 473 24.69 20.64 12.33
CA ILE A 473 25.81 20.81 13.25
C ILE A 473 27.10 21.04 12.47
N TYR A 474 27.33 20.35 11.38
CA TYR A 474 28.52 20.38 10.56
C TYR A 474 28.53 21.50 9.50
N LEU A 475 27.38 22.06 9.08
CA LEU A 475 27.33 23.24 8.22
C LEU A 475 27.97 24.46 8.87
N LYS A 476 28.09 24.50 10.19
CA LYS A 476 28.84 25.49 10.93
C LYS A 476 30.34 25.19 10.98
N ASP A 477 30.75 23.93 10.74
CA ASP A 477 32.15 23.52 10.73
C ASP A 477 32.69 23.56 9.29
N PRO A 478 33.68 24.43 8.98
CA PRO A 478 34.26 24.56 7.64
C PRO A 478 34.86 23.26 7.09
N ARG A 479 35.23 22.32 7.93
CA ARG A 479 35.83 21.03 7.53
C ARG A 479 34.85 20.17 6.71
N TYR A 480 33.56 20.28 6.98
CA TYR A 480 32.50 19.52 6.30
C TYR A 480 31.91 20.24 5.08
N ARG A 481 32.35 21.49 4.83
CA ARG A 481 32.00 22.23 3.62
C ARG A 481 32.94 22.02 2.45
N LYS A 482 33.95 21.17 2.62
CA LYS A 482 34.88 20.85 1.54
C LYS A 482 34.17 20.11 0.42
N LYS A 483 34.21 20.65 -0.75
CA LYS A 483 33.71 20.02 -1.97
C LYS A 483 34.81 19.15 -2.61
N PRO A 484 34.48 18.00 -3.22
CA PRO A 484 33.13 17.42 -3.26
C PRO A 484 32.67 16.87 -1.89
N LEU A 485 31.36 16.94 -1.62
CA LEU A 485 30.76 16.32 -0.44
C LEU A 485 30.92 14.79 -0.54
N LEU A 486 31.27 14.16 0.58
CA LEU A 486 31.36 12.70 0.65
C LEU A 486 30.03 12.11 1.07
N PRO A 487 29.59 10.99 0.47
CA PRO A 487 28.41 10.27 0.95
C PRO A 487 28.72 9.66 2.33
N PRO A 488 27.71 9.50 3.21
CA PRO A 488 27.90 8.81 4.48
C PRO A 488 28.23 7.32 4.25
N GLU A 489 28.97 6.70 5.17
CA GLU A 489 29.36 5.30 5.07
C GLU A 489 28.16 4.37 4.80
N LEU A 490 27.05 4.61 5.48
CA LEU A 490 25.84 3.82 5.30
C LEU A 490 25.33 3.77 3.85
N ALA A 491 25.55 4.83 3.07
CA ALA A 491 25.20 4.85 1.65
C ALA A 491 25.98 3.83 0.79
N THR A 492 27.11 3.31 1.31
CA THR A 492 27.93 2.32 0.63
C THR A 492 27.69 0.89 1.08
N VAL A 493 26.83 0.70 2.08
CA VAL A 493 26.45 -0.62 2.59
C VAL A 493 25.41 -1.27 1.70
N MET A 494 24.44 -0.48 1.23
CA MET A 494 23.33 -0.95 0.39
C MET A 494 23.71 -0.98 -1.09
N ASP A 495 23.02 -1.80 -1.87
CA ASP A 495 23.19 -1.84 -3.33
C ASP A 495 22.78 -0.52 -3.99
N VAL A 496 21.72 0.13 -3.51
CA VAL A 496 21.20 1.40 -3.99
C VAL A 496 21.25 2.42 -2.86
N ALA A 497 21.92 3.54 -3.10
CA ALA A 497 22.02 4.65 -2.17
C ALA A 497 20.78 5.57 -2.33
N SER A 498 19.85 5.47 -1.39
CA SER A 498 18.64 6.28 -1.40
C SER A 498 18.79 7.45 -0.43
N PHE A 499 18.45 8.66 -0.90
CA PHE A 499 18.57 9.87 -0.08
C PHE A 499 17.24 10.61 0.00
N ASN A 500 16.91 11.06 1.21
CA ASN A 500 15.78 11.93 1.45
C ASN A 500 16.22 13.38 1.28
N TYR A 501 15.53 14.15 0.41
CA TYR A 501 15.67 15.62 0.23
C TYR A 501 17.06 16.14 -0.20
N ARG A 502 17.92 15.32 -0.89
CA ARG A 502 19.33 15.66 -1.17
C ARG A 502 19.79 15.40 -2.60
N TYR A 503 18.91 15.49 -3.58
CA TYR A 503 19.30 15.33 -4.99
C TYR A 503 20.34 16.37 -5.45
N GLU A 504 20.40 17.53 -4.83
CA GLU A 504 21.37 18.58 -5.13
C GLU A 504 22.82 18.15 -4.83
N ASP A 505 23.04 17.18 -3.92
CA ASP A 505 24.34 16.69 -3.52
C ASP A 505 24.86 15.54 -4.43
N TYR A 506 24.03 15.02 -5.33
CA TYR A 506 24.36 13.88 -6.19
C TYR A 506 25.58 14.07 -7.07
N PRO A 507 25.83 15.28 -7.68
CA PRO A 507 27.06 15.50 -8.43
C PRO A 507 28.32 15.31 -7.58
N ASP A 508 28.31 15.78 -6.32
CA ASP A 508 29.45 15.63 -5.40
C ASP A 508 29.64 14.15 -4.99
N TYR A 509 28.54 13.44 -4.69
CA TYR A 509 28.61 12.01 -4.35
C TYR A 509 29.14 11.17 -5.50
N LEU A 510 28.70 11.43 -6.73
CA LEU A 510 29.22 10.72 -7.92
C LEU A 510 30.67 11.09 -8.24
N ALA A 511 31.12 12.30 -7.92
CA ALA A 511 32.53 12.67 -8.09
C ALA A 511 33.45 11.87 -7.14
N SER A 512 32.98 11.55 -5.96
CA SER A 512 33.72 10.75 -4.97
C SER A 512 33.50 9.24 -5.12
N ASN A 513 32.33 8.80 -5.62
CA ASN A 513 31.99 7.39 -5.84
C ASN A 513 31.18 7.22 -7.14
N PRO A 514 31.83 7.14 -8.31
CA PRO A 514 31.16 7.10 -9.61
C PRO A 514 30.30 5.84 -9.85
N ASN A 515 30.51 4.79 -9.05
CA ASN A 515 29.75 3.53 -9.15
C ASN A 515 28.49 3.51 -8.28
N MET A 516 28.14 4.62 -7.63
CA MET A 516 26.97 4.71 -6.78
C MET A 516 25.67 4.73 -7.61
N ILE A 517 24.71 3.88 -7.27
CA ILE A 517 23.36 3.88 -7.83
C ILE A 517 22.49 4.77 -6.94
N LEU A 518 21.94 5.84 -7.49
CA LEU A 518 21.26 6.88 -6.71
C LEU A 518 19.74 6.85 -6.89
N PHE A 519 19.03 6.97 -5.77
CA PHE A 519 17.57 7.13 -5.70
C PHE A 519 17.18 8.26 -4.76
N GLN A 520 16.26 9.13 -5.16
CA GLN A 520 15.65 10.15 -4.29
C GLN A 520 14.43 9.55 -3.62
N SER A 521 14.62 8.96 -2.43
CA SER A 521 13.57 8.24 -1.70
C SER A 521 12.53 9.14 -1.06
N GLU A 522 12.86 10.43 -0.81
CA GLU A 522 11.91 11.46 -0.42
C GLU A 522 12.27 12.80 -1.03
N ALA A 523 11.28 13.45 -1.65
CA ALA A 523 11.36 14.81 -2.14
C ALA A 523 10.24 15.65 -1.55
N SER A 524 10.52 16.90 -1.21
CA SER A 524 9.50 17.83 -0.71
C SER A 524 8.49 18.16 -1.80
N THR A 525 7.20 17.99 -1.49
CA THR A 525 6.10 18.45 -2.37
C THR A 525 6.11 19.94 -2.61
N SER A 526 6.74 20.74 -1.74
CA SER A 526 6.89 22.20 -1.92
C SER A 526 7.76 22.59 -3.10
N LYS A 527 8.66 21.69 -3.52
CA LYS A 527 9.51 21.88 -4.69
C LYS A 527 8.85 21.44 -5.99
N TRP A 528 7.63 20.91 -5.92
CA TRP A 528 6.83 20.49 -7.06
C TRP A 528 7.61 19.59 -8.03
N LEU A 529 7.78 20.03 -9.29
CA LEU A 529 8.52 19.31 -10.35
C LEU A 529 10.03 19.61 -10.39
N GLU A 530 10.53 20.54 -9.55
CA GLU A 530 11.95 20.87 -9.57
C GLU A 530 12.86 19.64 -9.40
N PRO A 531 12.64 18.74 -8.41
CA PRO A 531 13.48 17.54 -8.28
C PRO A 531 13.46 16.63 -9.52
N TYR A 532 12.31 16.51 -10.17
CA TYR A 532 12.15 15.70 -11.37
C TYR A 532 12.94 16.25 -12.58
N PHE A 533 12.98 17.56 -12.75
CA PHE A 533 13.68 18.19 -13.86
C PHE A 533 15.18 18.42 -13.58
N ALA A 534 15.57 18.60 -12.31
CA ALA A 534 16.94 18.93 -11.93
C ALA A 534 17.86 17.72 -11.86
N MET A 535 17.32 16.51 -11.58
CA MET A 535 18.10 15.28 -11.50
C MET A 535 18.48 14.76 -12.89
N ASP A 536 19.65 14.09 -12.97
CA ASP A 536 20.04 13.28 -14.15
C ASP A 536 19.16 12.03 -14.22
N ARG A 537 18.04 12.13 -14.92
CA ARG A 537 17.07 11.04 -15.09
C ARG A 537 17.60 9.86 -15.89
N ALA A 538 18.66 10.03 -16.65
CA ALA A 538 19.29 8.94 -17.39
C ALA A 538 20.00 7.96 -16.43
N ARG A 539 20.64 8.48 -15.39
CA ARG A 539 21.45 7.70 -14.44
C ARG A 539 20.78 7.42 -13.11
N THR A 540 19.84 8.27 -12.67
CA THR A 540 19.16 8.10 -11.38
C THR A 540 18.03 7.07 -11.49
N VAL A 541 17.76 6.34 -10.41
CA VAL A 541 16.65 5.36 -10.33
C VAL A 541 15.29 6.06 -10.41
N GLY A 542 15.11 7.16 -9.66
CA GLY A 542 13.86 7.88 -9.64
C GLY A 542 13.74 8.93 -8.56
N VAL A 543 12.53 9.46 -8.40
CA VAL A 543 12.12 10.39 -7.33
C VAL A 543 10.82 9.91 -6.70
N SER A 544 10.75 10.01 -5.38
CA SER A 544 9.54 9.74 -4.60
C SER A 544 9.15 11.00 -3.81
N TRP A 545 7.95 11.52 -4.01
CA TRP A 545 7.46 12.68 -3.26
C TRP A 545 6.89 12.25 -1.93
N TRP A 546 7.39 12.87 -0.85
CA TRP A 546 6.91 12.63 0.51
C TRP A 546 5.53 13.24 0.74
N GLY A 547 4.58 12.42 1.22
CA GLY A 547 3.25 12.89 1.53
C GLY A 547 2.51 13.44 0.31
N ALA A 548 2.58 12.74 -0.84
CA ALA A 548 1.86 13.13 -2.05
C ALA A 548 0.33 13.21 -1.81
N ILE A 549 -0.18 12.37 -0.92
CA ILE A 549 -1.55 12.39 -0.38
C ILE A 549 -1.49 12.86 1.06
N GLU A 550 -2.43 13.68 1.51
CA GLU A 550 -2.61 14.02 2.92
C GLU A 550 -2.81 12.76 3.75
N TYR A 551 -2.23 12.74 4.94
CA TYR A 551 -2.35 11.64 5.90
C TYR A 551 -2.49 12.17 7.33
N TRP A 552 -3.01 11.32 8.20
CA TRP A 552 -3.18 11.63 9.62
C TRP A 552 -1.85 11.50 10.37
N GLY A 553 -1.65 12.40 11.33
CA GLY A 553 -0.42 12.47 12.12
C GLY A 553 0.64 13.39 11.54
N GLU A 554 1.81 13.41 12.14
CA GLU A 554 2.89 14.38 11.86
C GLU A 554 2.41 15.84 11.88
N SER A 555 1.39 16.12 12.65
CA SER A 555 0.87 17.46 12.79
C SER A 555 1.70 18.29 13.76
N ASN A 556 2.01 19.50 13.37
CA ASN A 556 2.76 20.45 14.18
C ASN A 556 1.88 21.29 15.13
N ARG A 557 0.55 21.29 14.96
CA ARG A 557 -0.35 22.11 15.76
C ARG A 557 -1.82 21.68 15.69
N TRP A 558 -2.55 21.86 16.78
CA TRP A 558 -4.01 21.82 16.79
C TRP A 558 -4.62 23.06 16.10
N PRO A 559 -5.75 22.95 15.34
CA PRO A 559 -6.55 21.75 15.10
C PRO A 559 -6.16 20.95 13.87
N LYS A 560 -5.06 21.24 13.20
CA LYS A 560 -4.58 20.47 12.03
C LYS A 560 -4.31 19.03 12.44
N LYS A 561 -4.96 18.05 11.79
CA LYS A 561 -4.93 16.64 12.21
C LYS A 561 -3.81 15.82 11.59
N GLY A 562 -3.11 16.37 10.59
CA GLY A 562 -2.05 15.62 9.92
C GLY A 562 -1.20 16.46 8.96
N TRP A 563 -0.43 15.74 8.13
CA TRP A 563 0.37 16.32 7.06
C TRP A 563 -0.51 16.78 5.91
N ASN A 564 -0.49 18.06 5.58
CA ASN A 564 -1.33 18.65 4.55
C ASN A 564 -0.55 19.39 3.44
N TYR A 565 0.76 19.21 3.36
CA TYR A 565 1.60 19.74 2.29
C TYR A 565 1.63 18.80 1.08
N SER A 566 0.45 18.45 0.56
CA SER A 566 0.22 17.34 -0.36
C SER A 566 -0.41 17.79 -1.67
N PHE A 567 -0.34 16.94 -2.70
CA PHE A 567 -1.01 17.18 -3.99
C PHE A 567 -2.48 16.78 -3.98
N PHE A 568 -2.83 15.81 -3.12
CA PHE A 568 -4.20 15.30 -2.94
C PHE A 568 -4.61 15.44 -1.48
N SER A 569 -5.87 15.74 -1.24
CA SER A 569 -6.42 15.66 0.11
C SER A 569 -6.48 14.20 0.60
N HIS A 570 -6.74 13.98 1.90
CA HIS A 570 -6.94 12.63 2.44
C HIS A 570 -8.19 11.94 1.86
N SER A 571 -9.15 12.70 1.32
CA SER A 571 -10.28 12.18 0.55
C SER A 571 -9.94 11.89 -0.92
N LEU A 572 -8.66 12.02 -1.33
CA LEU A 572 -8.14 11.92 -2.70
C LEU A 572 -8.69 12.98 -3.67
N GLU A 573 -9.25 14.09 -3.18
CA GLU A 573 -9.57 15.23 -4.05
C GLU A 573 -8.27 15.85 -4.58
N PRO A 574 -8.05 15.93 -5.92
CA PRO A 574 -6.84 16.52 -6.47
C PRO A 574 -6.85 18.04 -6.29
N ARG A 575 -5.76 18.57 -5.79
CA ARG A 575 -5.51 20.01 -5.77
C ARG A 575 -4.96 20.48 -7.11
N PRO A 576 -5.00 21.79 -7.43
CA PRO A 576 -4.37 22.31 -8.65
C PRO A 576 -2.93 21.86 -8.84
N GLN A 577 -2.15 21.70 -7.76
CA GLN A 577 -0.77 21.20 -7.79
C GLN A 577 -0.67 19.74 -8.26
N ALA A 578 -1.68 18.92 -8.07
CA ALA A 578 -1.69 17.55 -8.60
C ALA A 578 -1.63 17.57 -10.14
N TYR A 579 -2.32 18.50 -10.77
CA TYR A 579 -2.29 18.66 -12.23
C TYR A 579 -0.94 19.18 -12.72
N LEU A 580 -0.23 19.99 -11.92
CA LEU A 580 1.17 20.34 -12.22
C LEU A 580 2.02 19.07 -12.25
N ILE A 581 1.90 18.18 -11.24
CA ILE A 581 2.62 16.91 -11.23
C ILE A 581 2.24 16.07 -12.46
N LYS A 582 0.94 15.94 -12.76
CA LYS A 582 0.46 15.23 -13.95
C LYS A 582 1.11 15.76 -15.24
N SER A 583 1.20 17.10 -15.42
CA SER A 583 1.78 17.71 -16.61
C SER A 583 3.26 17.35 -16.84
N GLY A 584 4.00 17.07 -15.77
CA GLY A 584 5.39 16.63 -15.85
C GLY A 584 5.55 15.13 -16.01
N LEU A 585 4.68 14.35 -15.36
CA LEU A 585 4.75 12.87 -15.36
C LEU A 585 4.14 12.24 -16.62
N LEU A 586 3.19 12.93 -17.27
CA LEU A 586 2.54 12.55 -18.53
C LEU A 586 2.73 13.68 -19.58
N PRO A 587 3.97 13.94 -20.02
CA PRO A 587 4.27 15.06 -20.89
C PRO A 587 3.63 14.96 -22.28
N GLU A 588 3.21 13.76 -22.69
CA GLU A 588 2.50 13.48 -23.94
C GLU A 588 1.02 13.91 -23.92
N GLU A 589 0.44 14.12 -22.74
CA GLU A 589 -0.92 14.62 -22.59
C GLU A 589 -0.91 16.15 -22.51
N PRO A 590 -1.40 16.90 -23.52
CA PRO A 590 -1.49 18.34 -23.43
C PRO A 590 -2.34 18.78 -22.23
N LEU A 591 -1.77 19.55 -21.33
CA LEU A 591 -2.43 19.94 -20.08
C LEU A 591 -2.19 21.42 -19.75
N THR A 592 -3.29 22.11 -19.42
CA THR A 592 -3.27 23.44 -18.78
C THR A 592 -4.28 23.45 -17.64
N ARG A 593 -3.90 24.00 -16.48
CA ARG A 593 -4.76 24.16 -15.31
C ARG A 593 -4.49 25.49 -14.60
N ILE A 594 -5.53 26.09 -14.05
CA ILE A 594 -5.46 27.31 -13.25
C ILE A 594 -5.48 26.93 -11.78
N GLY A 595 -4.60 27.56 -10.99
CA GLY A 595 -4.65 27.57 -9.54
C GLY A 595 -4.71 29.00 -9.02
N VAL A 596 -5.84 29.39 -8.45
CA VAL A 596 -6.03 30.72 -7.84
C VAL A 596 -5.56 30.67 -6.40
N VAL A 597 -4.69 31.59 -5.99
CA VAL A 597 -4.16 31.64 -4.63
C VAL A 597 -5.24 32.14 -3.66
N GLU A 598 -5.65 31.29 -2.74
CA GLU A 598 -6.51 31.66 -1.63
C GLU A 598 -5.68 32.18 -0.46
N ASP A 599 -4.58 31.50 -0.14
CA ASP A 599 -3.63 31.87 0.90
C ASP A 599 -2.22 31.41 0.52
N SER A 600 -1.20 32.08 1.07
CA SER A 600 0.21 31.67 0.92
C SER A 600 0.50 30.33 1.59
N GLY A 601 -0.42 29.85 2.41
CA GLY A 601 -0.30 28.61 3.15
C GLY A 601 0.68 28.67 4.30
N GLU A 602 0.73 27.61 5.06
CA GLU A 602 1.71 27.44 6.14
C GLU A 602 3.07 27.10 5.53
N ARG A 603 4.13 27.66 6.11
CA ARG A 603 5.52 27.31 5.79
C ARG A 603 6.16 26.66 7.00
N LEU A 604 6.58 25.43 6.84
CA LEU A 604 7.32 24.68 7.83
C LEU A 604 8.78 24.56 7.38
N VAL A 605 9.71 24.89 8.26
CA VAL A 605 11.14 24.60 8.05
C VAL A 605 11.51 23.49 9.02
N TRP A 606 11.91 22.37 8.49
CA TRP A 606 12.28 21.19 9.25
C TRP A 606 13.65 20.71 8.76
N ASN A 607 14.66 20.79 9.64
CA ASN A 607 16.04 20.42 9.32
C ASN A 607 16.54 20.96 7.98
N ASP A 608 16.41 22.26 7.73
CA ASP A 608 16.72 22.94 6.47
C ASP A 608 15.84 22.51 5.26
N ILE A 609 14.89 21.60 5.46
CA ILE A 609 13.87 21.28 4.45
C ILE A 609 12.72 22.28 4.60
N HIS A 610 12.43 22.96 3.52
CA HIS A 610 11.27 23.84 3.42
C HIS A 610 10.09 23.01 2.95
N SER A 611 9.07 22.89 3.79
CA SER A 611 7.77 22.30 3.46
C SER A 611 6.70 23.38 3.57
N GLY A 612 5.79 23.38 2.65
CA GLY A 612 4.67 24.33 2.58
C GLY A 612 4.13 24.40 1.17
N GLN A 613 2.87 24.67 1.06
CA GLN A 613 2.23 24.85 -0.24
C GLN A 613 1.29 26.04 -0.20
N TYR A 614 1.16 26.73 -1.32
CA TYR A 614 0.07 27.65 -1.52
C TYR A 614 -1.26 26.91 -1.40
N LEU A 615 -2.22 27.51 -0.71
CA LEU A 615 -3.60 27.05 -0.77
C LEU A 615 -4.19 27.58 -2.07
N LEU A 616 -4.33 26.68 -3.02
CA LEU A 616 -4.87 26.97 -4.34
C LEU A 616 -6.28 26.40 -4.50
N SER A 617 -7.11 27.09 -5.27
CA SER A 617 -8.41 26.58 -5.71
C SER A 617 -8.60 26.72 -7.21
N GLU A 618 -9.52 25.96 -7.78
CA GLU A 618 -10.05 26.13 -9.13
C GLU A 618 -11.34 26.98 -9.08
N SER A 619 -11.28 28.13 -8.40
CA SER A 619 -12.43 29.04 -8.22
C SER A 619 -12.08 30.47 -8.57
N TRP A 620 -13.02 31.12 -9.28
CA TRP A 620 -12.96 32.57 -9.54
C TRP A 620 -14.10 33.28 -8.79
N ASN A 621 -14.37 32.92 -7.55
CA ASN A 621 -15.33 33.62 -6.68
C ASN A 621 -14.62 34.72 -5.85
N PRO A 622 -15.30 35.74 -5.33
CA PRO A 622 -14.65 36.93 -4.78
C PRO A 622 -13.70 36.72 -3.60
N GLY A 623 -13.80 35.68 -2.82
CA GLY A 623 -12.82 35.30 -1.79
C GLY A 623 -12.38 36.38 -0.78
N GLY A 624 -13.06 37.55 -0.74
CA GLY A 624 -12.75 38.66 0.17
C GLY A 624 -11.51 39.49 -0.19
N LYS A 625 -10.85 39.27 -1.36
CA LYS A 625 -9.67 39.99 -1.82
C LYS A 625 -9.96 40.69 -3.16
N GLU A 626 -9.51 41.96 -3.32
CA GLU A 626 -9.65 42.69 -4.56
C GLU A 626 -8.77 42.17 -5.70
N ALA A 627 -7.66 41.56 -5.36
CA ALA A 627 -6.73 40.93 -6.31
C ALA A 627 -6.12 39.67 -5.75
N ARG A 628 -5.81 38.69 -6.61
CA ARG A 628 -5.20 37.41 -6.24
C ARG A 628 -4.11 37.01 -7.21
N ASP A 629 -3.13 36.31 -6.70
CA ASP A 629 -2.14 35.65 -7.56
C ASP A 629 -2.77 34.44 -8.24
N VAL A 630 -2.36 34.19 -9.48
CA VAL A 630 -2.84 33.09 -10.30
C VAL A 630 -1.66 32.29 -10.83
N PHE A 631 -1.62 31.00 -10.52
CA PHE A 631 -0.72 30.06 -11.17
C PHE A 631 -1.42 29.42 -12.36
N VAL A 632 -0.63 29.23 -13.43
CA VAL A 632 -1.03 28.38 -14.56
C VAL A 632 -0.03 27.23 -14.64
N PHE A 633 -0.53 26.01 -14.52
CA PHE A 633 0.23 24.76 -14.62
C PHE A 633 0.02 24.18 -16.02
N SER A 634 1.11 24.03 -16.77
CA SER A 634 1.01 23.59 -18.16
C SER A 634 2.31 22.99 -18.67
N ASN A 635 2.22 21.92 -19.46
CA ASN A 635 3.33 21.39 -20.25
C ASN A 635 3.50 22.09 -21.62
N ALA A 636 2.77 23.18 -21.87
CA ALA A 636 3.02 24.07 -22.99
C ALA A 636 4.26 24.94 -22.73
N GLU A 637 5.00 25.30 -23.78
CA GLU A 637 6.16 26.20 -23.68
C GLU A 637 5.74 27.62 -23.24
N GLU A 638 4.57 28.07 -23.73
CA GLU A 638 4.00 29.38 -23.42
C GLU A 638 2.53 29.25 -23.09
N VAL A 639 2.07 30.05 -22.15
CA VAL A 639 0.66 30.14 -21.75
C VAL A 639 0.18 31.59 -21.75
N GLU A 640 -1.09 31.78 -22.13
CA GLU A 640 -1.78 33.09 -22.10
C GLU A 640 -2.90 33.02 -21.05
N LEU A 641 -3.00 34.05 -20.20
CA LEU A 641 -4.10 34.21 -19.25
C LEU A 641 -5.06 35.27 -19.76
N LEU A 642 -6.36 34.98 -19.74
CA LEU A 642 -7.41 35.92 -20.18
C LEU A 642 -8.45 36.07 -19.07
N LEU A 643 -8.95 37.29 -18.87
CA LEU A 643 -10.08 37.60 -17.98
C LEU A 643 -11.21 38.22 -18.83
N ASN A 644 -12.34 37.50 -18.86
CA ASN A 644 -13.50 37.85 -19.68
C ASN A 644 -13.14 38.11 -21.17
N GLY A 645 -12.22 37.28 -21.70
CA GLY A 645 -11.72 37.41 -23.08
C GLY A 645 -10.60 38.41 -23.29
N CYS A 646 -10.31 39.27 -22.31
CA CYS A 646 -9.21 40.25 -22.38
C CYS A 646 -7.90 39.58 -21.92
N SER A 647 -6.85 39.67 -22.76
CA SER A 647 -5.53 39.08 -22.44
C SER A 647 -4.85 39.84 -21.29
N LEU A 648 -4.38 39.10 -20.31
CA LEU A 648 -3.52 39.55 -19.22
C LEU A 648 -2.03 39.29 -19.53
N GLY A 649 -1.73 38.94 -20.79
CA GLY A 649 -0.40 38.70 -21.32
C GLY A 649 -0.04 37.23 -21.38
N LYS A 650 1.08 36.96 -22.08
CA LYS A 650 1.66 35.63 -22.27
C LYS A 650 2.90 35.45 -21.41
N LYS A 651 3.14 34.23 -20.93
CA LYS A 651 4.33 33.89 -20.16
C LYS A 651 4.87 32.51 -20.56
N LYS A 652 6.20 32.38 -20.63
CA LYS A 652 6.85 31.09 -20.75
C LYS A 652 6.72 30.31 -19.46
N THR A 653 6.55 29.00 -19.55
CA THR A 653 6.56 28.11 -18.40
C THR A 653 7.99 27.75 -17.97
N ARG A 654 8.21 27.65 -16.67
CA ARG A 654 9.42 27.08 -16.09
C ARG A 654 9.01 25.94 -15.16
N PHE A 655 9.52 24.75 -15.42
CA PHE A 655 9.07 23.53 -14.71
C PHE A 655 7.54 23.38 -14.75
N ASN A 656 6.96 23.67 -15.91
CA ASN A 656 5.52 23.63 -16.18
C ASN A 656 4.68 24.64 -15.35
N VAL A 657 5.29 25.75 -14.90
CA VAL A 657 4.62 26.77 -14.08
C VAL A 657 4.80 28.15 -14.71
N ALA A 658 3.70 28.89 -14.78
CA ALA A 658 3.69 30.35 -14.99
C ALA A 658 2.85 31.00 -13.88
N LYS A 659 3.18 32.24 -13.49
CA LYS A 659 2.48 32.97 -12.42
C LYS A 659 2.14 34.39 -12.85
N TRP A 660 0.92 34.83 -12.55
CA TRP A 660 0.48 36.20 -12.59
C TRP A 660 0.25 36.71 -11.18
N ASP A 661 0.88 37.81 -10.81
CA ASP A 661 0.74 38.41 -9.49
C ASP A 661 -0.35 39.49 -9.54
N GLY A 662 -1.17 39.57 -8.52
CA GLY A 662 -2.15 40.65 -8.31
C GLY A 662 -3.21 40.76 -9.40
N VAL A 663 -3.75 39.70 -9.95
CA VAL A 663 -4.85 39.71 -10.90
C VAL A 663 -6.10 40.28 -10.22
N ALA A 664 -6.59 41.44 -10.68
CA ALA A 664 -7.77 42.09 -10.14
C ALA A 664 -9.01 41.22 -10.32
N TYR A 665 -9.81 41.08 -9.26
CA TYR A 665 -11.05 40.35 -9.34
C TYR A 665 -12.12 41.12 -10.12
N ILE A 666 -12.56 40.54 -11.22
CA ILE A 666 -13.75 40.96 -11.98
C ILE A 666 -14.61 39.70 -12.16
N PRO A 667 -15.89 39.73 -11.78
CA PRO A 667 -16.81 38.60 -12.00
C PRO A 667 -16.81 38.11 -13.45
N GLY A 668 -16.86 36.81 -13.68
CA GLY A 668 -16.88 36.22 -15.00
C GLY A 668 -15.96 35.04 -15.14
N ARG A 669 -15.23 34.95 -16.27
CA ARG A 669 -14.41 33.81 -16.67
C ARG A 669 -12.93 34.15 -16.72
N LEU A 670 -12.12 33.42 -15.93
CA LEU A 670 -10.68 33.44 -16.03
C LEU A 670 -10.25 32.19 -16.82
N GLU A 671 -9.55 32.38 -17.95
CA GLU A 671 -9.17 31.31 -18.88
C GLU A 671 -7.66 31.30 -19.13
N ALA A 672 -7.05 30.11 -19.15
CA ALA A 672 -5.66 29.93 -19.53
C ALA A 672 -5.58 29.08 -20.80
N LYS A 673 -4.74 29.49 -21.76
CA LYS A 673 -4.51 28.80 -23.04
C LYS A 673 -3.03 28.46 -23.19
N GLY A 674 -2.74 27.20 -23.42
CA GLY A 674 -1.39 26.71 -23.70
C GLY A 674 -1.09 26.74 -25.20
N SER A 675 0.18 27.02 -25.58
CA SER A 675 0.66 26.98 -26.97
C SER A 675 0.55 25.58 -27.60
N ASN A 676 0.38 24.52 -26.80
CA ASN A 676 0.14 23.14 -27.24
C ASN A 676 -1.35 22.82 -27.49
N GLY A 677 -2.24 23.83 -27.48
CA GLY A 677 -3.67 23.68 -27.72
C GLY A 677 -4.50 23.29 -26.49
N SER A 678 -3.89 23.06 -25.33
CA SER A 678 -4.62 22.82 -24.08
C SER A 678 -5.19 24.12 -23.51
N ALA A 679 -6.34 24.04 -22.84
CA ALA A 679 -6.96 25.18 -22.18
C ALA A 679 -7.70 24.74 -20.91
N HIS A 680 -7.86 25.69 -19.99
CA HIS A 680 -8.66 25.52 -18.77
C HIS A 680 -9.26 26.87 -18.36
N PHE A 681 -10.44 26.83 -17.76
CA PHE A 681 -11.06 28.02 -17.22
C PHE A 681 -11.71 27.77 -15.86
N VAL A 682 -11.85 28.81 -15.10
CA VAL A 682 -12.61 28.91 -13.87
C VAL A 682 -13.57 30.10 -13.95
N GLU A 683 -14.74 30.00 -13.35
CA GLU A 683 -15.79 31.02 -13.46
C GLU A 683 -16.33 31.42 -12.10
N THR A 684 -16.84 32.63 -12.01
CA THR A 684 -17.66 33.05 -10.89
C THR A 684 -18.96 32.28 -10.90
N THR A 685 -19.31 31.65 -9.78
CA THR A 685 -20.52 30.84 -9.63
C THR A 685 -21.63 31.64 -8.93
N GLY A 686 -22.87 31.21 -9.10
CA GLY A 686 -24.02 31.64 -8.32
C GLY A 686 -24.14 30.90 -6.97
N ASP A 687 -25.32 31.06 -6.34
CA ASP A 687 -25.66 30.32 -5.14
C ASP A 687 -25.89 28.82 -5.42
N ALA A 688 -25.56 27.99 -4.45
CA ALA A 688 -25.76 26.55 -4.59
C ALA A 688 -27.26 26.19 -4.49
N VAL A 689 -27.76 25.46 -5.48
CA VAL A 689 -29.17 25.04 -5.58
C VAL A 689 -29.32 23.54 -5.80
N GLY A 690 -28.25 22.81 -6.14
CA GLY A 690 -28.24 21.37 -6.43
C GLY A 690 -27.03 20.64 -5.90
N LEU A 691 -27.05 19.30 -5.98
CA LEU A 691 -25.94 18.41 -5.67
C LEU A 691 -25.62 17.56 -6.88
N GLU A 692 -24.38 17.62 -7.34
CA GLU A 692 -23.81 16.71 -8.34
C GLU A 692 -23.25 15.48 -7.63
N ILE A 693 -23.60 14.27 -8.07
CA ILE A 693 -23.06 13.01 -7.57
C ILE A 693 -22.15 12.41 -8.63
N VAL A 694 -20.89 12.12 -8.27
CA VAL A 694 -19.92 11.46 -9.13
C VAL A 694 -19.53 10.13 -8.49
N GLU A 695 -19.88 9.02 -9.15
CA GLU A 695 -19.45 7.69 -8.74
C GLU A 695 -17.99 7.47 -9.14
N GLU A 696 -17.12 7.16 -8.17
CA GLU A 696 -15.69 7.01 -8.43
C GLU A 696 -15.24 5.58 -8.70
N SER A 697 -15.95 4.60 -8.17
CA SER A 697 -15.48 3.22 -8.19
C SER A 697 -15.84 2.54 -9.50
N PRO A 698 -14.90 2.35 -10.43
CA PRO A 698 -15.17 1.55 -11.62
C PRO A 698 -15.34 0.06 -11.23
N GLY A 699 -16.22 -0.61 -11.94
CA GLY A 699 -16.42 -2.04 -11.82
C GLY A 699 -17.54 -2.44 -10.86
N GLU A 700 -17.60 -3.73 -10.61
CA GLU A 700 -18.68 -4.39 -9.87
C GLU A 700 -18.56 -4.09 -8.37
N TRP A 701 -19.67 -3.76 -7.71
CA TRP A 701 -19.77 -3.63 -6.27
C TRP A 701 -20.28 -4.95 -5.69
N ARG A 702 -19.43 -5.66 -4.95
CA ARG A 702 -19.72 -7.02 -4.48
C ARG A 702 -20.54 -6.97 -3.18
N ALA A 703 -21.61 -7.79 -3.13
CA ALA A 703 -22.42 -7.99 -1.93
C ALA A 703 -21.74 -8.98 -0.96
N ASP A 704 -20.49 -8.70 -0.56
CA ASP A 704 -19.65 -9.56 0.28
C ASP A 704 -19.54 -9.10 1.75
N GLY A 705 -20.23 -7.99 2.09
CA GLY A 705 -20.14 -7.38 3.42
C GLY A 705 -18.87 -6.59 3.67
N GLU A 706 -17.98 -6.46 2.67
CA GLU A 706 -16.66 -5.81 2.79
C GLU A 706 -16.44 -4.73 1.72
N ASP A 707 -16.93 -4.93 0.49
CA ASP A 707 -16.63 -4.04 -0.64
C ASP A 707 -17.24 -2.64 -0.45
N LEU A 708 -16.49 -1.63 -0.89
CA LEU A 708 -16.84 -0.23 -0.72
C LEU A 708 -17.29 0.42 -2.01
N LYS A 709 -18.14 1.45 -1.89
CA LYS A 709 -18.54 2.33 -2.98
C LYS A 709 -18.30 3.78 -2.56
N TYR A 710 -17.69 4.56 -3.44
CA TYR A 710 -17.34 5.95 -3.21
C TYR A 710 -18.15 6.88 -4.10
N LEU A 711 -18.83 7.87 -3.49
CA LEU A 711 -19.58 8.91 -4.19
C LEU A 711 -19.02 10.28 -3.81
N ARG A 712 -18.47 11.00 -4.79
CA ARG A 712 -18.14 12.43 -4.61
C ARG A 712 -19.41 13.24 -4.77
N VAL A 713 -19.60 14.20 -3.87
CA VAL A 713 -20.75 15.09 -3.87
C VAL A 713 -20.26 16.51 -3.92
N TYR A 714 -20.72 17.26 -4.93
CA TYR A 714 -20.40 18.66 -5.10
C TYR A 714 -21.68 19.49 -5.08
N ALA A 715 -21.66 20.62 -4.36
CA ALA A 715 -22.72 21.61 -4.45
C ALA A 715 -22.63 22.34 -5.80
N THR A 716 -23.75 22.55 -6.47
CA THR A 716 -23.81 23.19 -7.79
C THR A 716 -24.80 24.34 -7.83
N ASP A 717 -24.52 25.34 -8.67
CA ASP A 717 -25.42 26.43 -8.96
C ASP A 717 -26.48 26.05 -10.04
N ALA A 718 -27.35 26.97 -10.38
CA ALA A 718 -28.42 26.77 -11.37
C ALA A 718 -27.92 26.45 -12.80
N GLN A 719 -26.64 26.70 -13.08
CA GLN A 719 -25.97 26.36 -14.34
C GLN A 719 -25.17 25.05 -14.25
N GLY A 720 -25.24 24.33 -13.11
CA GLY A 720 -24.52 23.09 -12.86
C GLY A 720 -23.01 23.29 -12.57
N ARG A 721 -22.56 24.51 -12.30
CA ARG A 721 -21.16 24.78 -11.93
C ARG A 721 -20.93 24.50 -10.45
N ARG A 722 -19.82 23.89 -10.11
CA ARG A 722 -19.47 23.57 -8.71
C ARG A 722 -19.21 24.83 -7.90
N VAL A 723 -19.90 24.95 -6.77
CA VAL A 723 -19.87 26.14 -5.90
C VAL A 723 -18.94 25.87 -4.71
N PRO A 724 -17.76 26.52 -4.63
CA PRO A 724 -16.75 26.21 -3.63
C PRO A 724 -16.99 26.83 -2.25
N ASN A 725 -17.99 27.72 -2.11
CA ASN A 725 -18.23 28.47 -0.87
C ASN A 725 -19.37 27.89 -0.02
N VAL A 726 -19.66 26.59 -0.19
CA VAL A 726 -20.75 25.90 0.51
C VAL A 726 -20.23 25.12 1.69
N SER A 727 -20.90 25.28 2.83
CA SER A 727 -20.59 24.56 4.07
C SER A 727 -21.84 23.98 4.75
N ASN A 728 -22.93 23.75 3.98
CA ASN A 728 -24.16 23.14 4.48
C ASN A 728 -23.91 21.72 4.97
N VAL A 729 -24.72 21.25 5.89
CA VAL A 729 -24.65 19.85 6.37
C VAL A 729 -25.30 18.95 5.33
N LEU A 730 -24.49 18.06 4.74
CA LEU A 730 -24.97 16.96 3.91
C LEU A 730 -25.50 15.85 4.80
N ARG A 731 -26.70 15.35 4.54
CA ARG A 731 -27.32 14.20 5.18
C ARG A 731 -27.49 13.09 4.16
N VAL A 732 -27.17 11.87 4.57
CA VAL A 732 -27.17 10.66 3.72
C VAL A 732 -28.11 9.64 4.33
N SER A 733 -29.05 9.12 3.54
CA SER A 733 -29.83 7.94 3.88
C SER A 733 -29.67 6.87 2.81
N VAL A 734 -29.69 5.61 3.24
CA VAL A 734 -29.47 4.43 2.39
C VAL A 734 -30.63 3.46 2.59
N GLU A 735 -31.23 3.02 1.49
CA GLU A 735 -32.23 1.97 1.43
C GLU A 735 -31.68 0.80 0.60
N GLY A 736 -31.83 -0.43 1.07
CA GLY A 736 -31.25 -1.66 0.45
C GLY A 736 -30.14 -2.26 1.30
N SER A 737 -29.47 -3.27 0.76
CA SER A 737 -28.42 -4.03 1.48
C SER A 737 -27.08 -3.31 1.42
N ALA A 738 -26.97 -2.17 2.08
CA ALA A 738 -25.75 -1.40 2.28
C ALA A 738 -25.87 -0.45 3.46
N SER A 739 -24.74 0.10 3.90
CA SER A 739 -24.70 1.10 4.98
C SER A 739 -23.71 2.21 4.66
N VAL A 740 -23.90 3.38 5.27
CA VAL A 740 -22.89 4.45 5.30
C VAL A 740 -21.78 4.00 6.24
N LEU A 741 -20.58 3.78 5.71
CA LEU A 741 -19.37 3.48 6.51
C LEU A 741 -18.78 4.76 7.08
N ALA A 742 -18.65 5.78 6.24
CA ALA A 742 -18.10 7.07 6.65
C ALA A 742 -18.51 8.21 5.70
N LEU A 743 -18.47 9.43 6.21
CA LEU A 743 -18.51 10.66 5.42
C LEU A 743 -17.23 11.44 5.60
N ASP A 744 -16.66 11.93 4.50
CA ASP A 744 -15.47 12.76 4.46
C ASP A 744 -15.78 14.10 3.77
N ASN A 745 -14.95 15.11 3.98
CA ASN A 745 -15.08 16.40 3.31
C ASN A 745 -13.72 17.01 2.89
N GLY A 746 -12.62 16.28 3.09
CA GLY A 746 -11.27 16.74 2.77
C GLY A 746 -10.72 17.84 3.69
N ASP A 747 -11.39 18.17 4.80
CA ASP A 747 -10.95 19.18 5.75
C ASP A 747 -10.07 18.58 6.87
N HIS A 748 -8.79 18.86 6.84
CA HIS A 748 -7.81 18.45 7.86
C HIS A 748 -7.94 19.18 9.22
N PHE A 749 -8.78 20.20 9.29
CA PHE A 749 -8.95 21.02 10.49
C PHE A 749 -10.26 20.73 11.24
N THR A 750 -11.15 19.93 10.64
CA THR A 750 -12.45 19.60 11.23
C THR A 750 -12.30 18.74 12.49
N ASP A 751 -13.18 19.01 13.49
CA ASP A 751 -13.37 18.15 14.66
C ASP A 751 -14.53 17.16 14.46
N ASP A 752 -15.25 17.24 13.32
CA ASP A 752 -16.36 16.34 13.02
C ASP A 752 -15.88 14.90 12.83
N MET A 753 -16.67 13.97 13.33
CA MET A 753 -16.43 12.54 13.14
C MET A 753 -16.67 12.12 11.69
N PHE A 754 -16.09 10.98 11.29
CA PHE A 754 -16.25 10.41 9.95
C PHE A 754 -17.31 9.29 9.90
N CYS A 755 -17.37 8.45 10.93
CA CYS A 755 -18.35 7.33 11.01
C CYS A 755 -19.75 7.85 11.38
N VAL A 756 -20.33 8.68 10.51
CA VAL A 756 -21.61 9.39 10.70
C VAL A 756 -22.42 9.38 9.41
N SER A 757 -23.73 9.66 9.49
CA SER A 757 -24.62 9.79 8.34
C SER A 757 -24.89 11.25 7.93
N GLU A 758 -24.32 12.20 8.65
CA GLU A 758 -24.37 13.63 8.31
C GLU A 758 -23.03 14.30 8.56
N LYS A 759 -22.64 15.21 7.67
CA LYS A 759 -21.36 15.91 7.77
C LYS A 759 -21.41 17.24 7.03
N ARG A 760 -20.77 18.24 7.59
CA ARG A 760 -20.63 19.54 6.95
C ARG A 760 -19.78 19.42 5.67
N MET A 761 -20.27 19.95 4.54
CA MET A 761 -19.49 20.08 3.34
C MET A 761 -18.32 21.07 3.55
N HIS A 762 -17.18 20.79 2.99
CA HIS A 762 -16.02 21.69 2.98
C HIS A 762 -15.76 22.17 1.56
N LYS A 763 -15.82 23.48 1.37
CA LYS A 763 -15.64 24.08 0.02
C LYS A 763 -16.58 23.47 -1.04
N GLY A 764 -17.83 23.20 -0.66
CA GLY A 764 -18.83 22.63 -1.54
C GLY A 764 -18.64 21.14 -1.87
N PHE A 765 -17.77 20.46 -1.15
CA PHE A 765 -17.42 19.05 -1.38
C PHE A 765 -17.71 18.17 -0.16
N ALA A 766 -18.17 16.95 -0.42
CA ALA A 766 -18.18 15.84 0.52
C ALA A 766 -17.95 14.51 -0.22
N LEU A 767 -17.47 13.51 0.50
CA LEU A 767 -17.29 12.14 0.02
C LEU A 767 -18.13 11.20 0.87
N VAL A 768 -18.99 10.40 0.21
CA VAL A 768 -19.78 9.36 0.83
C VAL A 768 -19.12 8.02 0.59
N ILE A 769 -18.87 7.26 1.65
CA ILE A 769 -18.28 5.93 1.60
C ILE A 769 -19.35 4.93 2.09
N LEU A 770 -19.80 4.09 1.19
CA LEU A 770 -20.78 3.04 1.46
C LEU A 770 -20.08 1.70 1.58
N ARG A 771 -20.59 0.84 2.44
CA ARG A 771 -20.19 -0.56 2.58
C ARG A 771 -21.32 -1.46 2.13
N ALA A 772 -21.03 -2.42 1.26
CA ALA A 772 -22.00 -3.43 0.82
C ALA A 772 -22.48 -4.30 1.98
N GLY A 773 -23.73 -4.73 1.92
CA GLY A 773 -24.26 -5.83 2.74
C GLY A 773 -23.95 -7.18 2.11
N LEU A 774 -24.66 -8.23 2.60
CA LEU A 774 -24.49 -9.61 2.13
C LEU A 774 -25.52 -10.04 1.07
N GLU A 775 -26.49 -9.18 0.77
CA GLU A 775 -27.56 -9.46 -0.18
C GLU A 775 -27.36 -8.57 -1.42
N ALA A 776 -27.29 -9.20 -2.59
CA ALA A 776 -27.21 -8.49 -3.86
C ALA A 776 -28.53 -7.76 -4.17
N GLY A 777 -28.46 -6.60 -4.80
CA GLY A 777 -29.65 -5.85 -5.20
C GLY A 777 -29.42 -4.35 -5.36
N ASP A 778 -30.50 -3.63 -5.60
CA ASP A 778 -30.45 -2.17 -5.74
C ASP A 778 -30.33 -1.48 -4.37
N VAL A 779 -29.49 -0.48 -4.33
CA VAL A 779 -29.24 0.37 -3.18
C VAL A 779 -29.56 1.81 -3.56
N ARG A 780 -30.56 2.39 -2.89
CA ARG A 780 -30.96 3.78 -3.10
C ARG A 780 -30.29 4.68 -2.09
N VAL A 781 -29.50 5.64 -2.56
CA VAL A 781 -28.80 6.62 -1.74
C VAL A 781 -29.42 7.99 -1.95
N THR A 782 -29.97 8.55 -0.89
CA THR A 782 -30.60 9.87 -0.90
C THR A 782 -29.70 10.88 -0.18
N LEU A 783 -29.39 11.98 -0.87
CA LEU A 783 -28.54 13.07 -0.39
C LEU A 783 -29.36 14.35 -0.24
N SER A 784 -29.29 15.00 0.90
CA SER A 784 -29.99 16.25 1.16
C SER A 784 -29.13 17.24 1.94
N ALA A 785 -29.30 18.52 1.66
CA ALA A 785 -28.71 19.61 2.42
C ALA A 785 -29.68 20.79 2.48
N ASP A 786 -29.65 21.56 3.58
CA ASP A 786 -30.63 22.65 3.79
C ASP A 786 -30.50 23.72 2.70
N GLY A 787 -31.61 24.10 2.07
CA GLY A 787 -31.65 25.09 0.98
C GLY A 787 -31.12 24.59 -0.36
N ILE A 788 -30.74 23.33 -0.51
CA ILE A 788 -30.22 22.73 -1.74
C ILE A 788 -31.16 21.56 -2.14
N ALA A 789 -31.45 21.44 -3.44
CA ALA A 789 -32.30 20.37 -3.95
C ALA A 789 -31.71 18.99 -3.63
N GLN A 790 -32.56 18.08 -3.20
CA GLN A 790 -32.21 16.68 -2.93
C GLN A 790 -31.74 15.98 -4.21
N SER A 791 -30.72 15.12 -4.06
CA SER A 791 -30.25 14.23 -5.14
C SER A 791 -30.31 12.78 -4.72
N ILE A 792 -30.53 11.89 -5.69
CA ILE A 792 -30.64 10.45 -5.48
C ILE A 792 -29.72 9.71 -6.43
N ALA A 793 -28.97 8.74 -5.90
CA ALA A 793 -28.26 7.75 -6.69
C ALA A 793 -28.90 6.36 -6.46
N VAL A 794 -29.05 5.58 -7.53
CA VAL A 794 -29.41 4.17 -7.45
C VAL A 794 -28.22 3.36 -7.91
N LEU A 795 -27.70 2.53 -7.02
CA LEU A 795 -26.53 1.69 -7.22
C LEU A 795 -26.96 0.22 -7.18
N THR A 796 -26.21 -0.67 -7.81
CA THR A 796 -26.50 -2.11 -7.75
C THR A 796 -25.31 -2.85 -7.19
N SER A 797 -25.49 -3.62 -6.11
CA SER A 797 -24.54 -4.60 -5.60
C SER A 797 -24.84 -5.99 -6.18
N LYS A 798 -23.80 -6.79 -6.45
CA LYS A 798 -23.91 -8.11 -7.08
C LYS A 798 -23.25 -9.20 -6.25
#